data_7120fbce8898cb8eae806496f0502bc3
#
_entry.id   7120fbce8898cb8eae806496f0502bc3
#
_cell.length_a   1.000
_cell.length_b   1.000
_cell.length_c   1.000
_cell.angle_alpha   90.00
_cell.angle_beta   90.00
_cell.angle_gamma   90.00
#
_symmetry.space_group_name_H-M   'P 1'
#
loop_
_entity.id
_entity.type
_entity.pdbx_description
1 polymer ?
#
loop_
_entity_poly.entity_id
_entity_poly.type
_entity_poly.pdbx_seq_one_letter_code
_entity_poly.pdbx_strand_id
1 'polypeptide(L)'
;MPEGVNFCIFGRHATQVELLLYAAPDSPEPFQVITLSSECNRTFFYWHVLVLDLPIRTCYTWRVDGVQDTEHTGRAFYPHTELLDPHARAVSDDLWKRTSASAILETGHASYRAIVTQPVPADATPVASGLDGAVIYELHVGGFTSHPSSNVTHPGTFAGLIEKIPYLTQLGVTHVELLPVMAFDAQDVPPAAAARGLCNYWGYSTHSFYSPHPRYCVDPASAPQEFRALTDAMHAAGIGVLLDVVFNHTAEAGASGPVINFKGLANDIFYHLDAGDRRRYRDYTGCGNTVNCNHPLVTAFIVRCLEYWVQELGVDGFRFDLASVFARDQHGDLLSDPPLPWAIESSRILSRVPLIAEAWDAGGLYQVGAFPGMAWAEWNGRYRDVIRRFVRGDPGMCGEVATCIAGSADLYADGGRLPANSINFITCHDGFTLNDLVSYNAKHNEVNGEENRDGSNDNLSWNCGAEGETDDAGVRRLRSQQARNLMAILFLSQGVPMILAGDELLRSQRGNNNGYSQNNVLSWIDWRSIEAESGILRFVRELIALRKRHASLRRRRFLTGRPSSGHADPDVAWHGERLNEPRWHDPGVRLLAFTLGGEASGESALHVMLNMDDCARRFDLPVLDGRRWCRIIDTAQESPNDIVSTLQHAAIESETCCVDARSVVVLEAI
;
A
#
# COMPACT_ATOMS: atom_id res chain seq x y z
N MET A 1 14.76 -32.44 -6.20
CA MET A 1 15.10 -33.87 -6.37
C MET A 1 13.92 -34.67 -5.85
N PRO A 2 13.47 -35.70 -6.50
CA PRO A 2 12.23 -36.37 -6.13
C PRO A 2 12.27 -37.14 -4.79
N GLU A 3 13.41 -37.21 -4.13
CA GLU A 3 13.59 -38.10 -2.98
C GLU A 3 14.10 -37.37 -1.71
N GLY A 4 14.12 -36.04 -1.63
CA GLY A 4 14.59 -35.35 -0.43
C GLY A 4 14.49 -33.85 -0.48
N VAL A 5 14.71 -33.22 0.69
CA VAL A 5 14.73 -31.78 0.90
C VAL A 5 16.16 -31.33 1.15
N ASN A 6 16.62 -30.38 0.35
CA ASN A 6 17.92 -29.74 0.56
C ASN A 6 17.74 -28.47 1.39
N PHE A 7 18.25 -28.48 2.61
CA PHE A 7 18.28 -27.34 3.52
C PHE A 7 19.56 -26.55 3.31
N CYS A 8 19.46 -25.23 3.27
CA CYS A 8 20.62 -24.36 3.05
C CYS A 8 20.43 -23.04 3.82
N ILE A 9 21.44 -22.66 4.61
CA ILE A 9 21.44 -21.42 5.35
C ILE A 9 22.75 -20.65 5.19
N PHE A 10 22.68 -19.32 5.10
CA PHE A 10 23.86 -18.47 5.09
C PHE A 10 24.46 -18.35 6.50
N GLY A 11 25.78 -18.53 6.64
CA GLY A 11 26.47 -18.41 7.91
C GLY A 11 27.97 -18.13 7.71
N ARG A 12 28.30 -16.86 7.31
CA ARG A 12 29.69 -16.49 6.97
C ARG A 12 30.66 -16.75 8.12
N HIS A 13 30.27 -16.38 9.33
CA HIS A 13 31.07 -16.44 10.54
C HIS A 13 30.67 -17.57 11.50
N ALA A 14 29.74 -18.42 11.08
CA ALA A 14 29.32 -19.57 11.86
C ALA A 14 30.44 -20.62 11.93
N THR A 15 30.65 -21.18 13.13
CA THR A 15 31.56 -22.28 13.40
C THR A 15 30.85 -23.61 13.66
N GLN A 16 29.57 -23.53 14.10
CA GLN A 16 28.68 -24.65 14.31
C GLN A 16 27.29 -24.33 13.78
N VAL A 17 26.68 -25.27 13.07
CA VAL A 17 25.30 -25.14 12.56
C VAL A 17 24.58 -26.45 12.78
N GLU A 18 23.38 -26.40 13.31
CA GLU A 18 22.49 -27.55 13.53
C GLU A 18 21.14 -27.30 12.89
N LEU A 19 20.63 -28.31 12.18
CA LEU A 19 19.26 -28.36 11.68
C LEU A 19 18.42 -29.20 12.65
N LEU A 20 17.33 -28.64 13.17
CA LEU A 20 16.40 -29.30 14.06
C LEU A 20 15.11 -29.60 13.31
N LEU A 21 14.67 -30.87 13.33
CA LEU A 21 13.46 -31.33 12.62
C LEU A 21 12.39 -31.74 13.62
N TYR A 22 11.15 -31.28 13.36
CA TYR A 22 9.99 -31.48 14.24
C TYR A 22 8.82 -32.09 13.47
N ALA A 23 8.09 -33.00 14.13
CA ALA A 23 6.95 -33.68 13.53
C ALA A 23 5.72 -32.76 13.35
N ALA A 24 5.56 -31.76 14.21
CA ALA A 24 4.45 -30.82 14.20
C ALA A 24 4.89 -29.43 14.70
N PRO A 25 4.12 -28.36 14.41
CA PRO A 25 4.43 -27.00 14.83
C PRO A 25 4.57 -26.83 16.36
N ASP A 26 3.82 -27.60 17.13
CA ASP A 26 3.76 -27.56 18.60
C ASP A 26 4.62 -28.63 19.30
N SER A 27 5.37 -29.45 18.53
CA SER A 27 6.23 -30.50 19.11
C SER A 27 7.22 -29.89 20.12
N PRO A 28 7.32 -30.40 21.37
CA PRO A 28 8.18 -29.80 22.38
C PRO A 28 9.66 -30.01 22.10
N GLU A 29 10.02 -31.09 21.42
CA GLU A 29 11.39 -31.45 21.07
C GLU A 29 11.53 -31.91 19.62
N PRO A 30 12.70 -31.72 18.99
CA PRO A 30 12.96 -32.22 17.67
C PRO A 30 13.06 -33.76 17.67
N PHE A 31 12.48 -34.40 16.66
CA PHE A 31 12.68 -35.84 16.48
C PHE A 31 14.08 -36.16 15.93
N GLN A 32 14.74 -35.19 15.32
CA GLN A 32 16.10 -35.32 14.80
C GLN A 32 16.83 -33.99 14.88
N VAL A 33 18.11 -34.03 15.31
CA VAL A 33 19.06 -32.91 15.23
C VAL A 33 20.19 -33.35 14.32
N ILE A 34 20.50 -32.56 13.32
CA ILE A 34 21.57 -32.82 12.34
C ILE A 34 22.65 -31.74 12.53
N THR A 35 23.78 -32.10 13.11
CA THR A 35 24.95 -31.25 13.23
C THR A 35 25.72 -31.26 11.91
N LEU A 36 25.91 -30.08 11.31
CA LEU A 36 26.60 -29.93 10.03
C LEU A 36 28.11 -29.83 10.22
N SER A 37 28.87 -30.59 9.42
CA SER A 37 30.33 -30.52 9.37
C SER A 37 30.78 -29.44 8.39
N SER A 38 31.70 -28.58 8.81
CA SER A 38 32.27 -27.57 7.91
C SER A 38 33.05 -28.17 6.72
N GLU A 39 33.51 -29.42 6.83
CA GLU A 39 34.24 -30.11 5.77
C GLU A 39 33.30 -30.69 4.70
N CYS A 40 32.11 -31.16 5.09
CA CYS A 40 31.17 -31.86 4.21
C CYS A 40 29.92 -31.05 3.84
N ASN A 41 29.50 -30.18 4.74
CA ASN A 41 28.21 -29.48 4.67
C ASN A 41 28.33 -27.98 4.41
N ARG A 42 29.51 -27.48 4.01
CA ARG A 42 29.73 -26.06 3.76
C ARG A 42 30.32 -25.83 2.38
N THR A 43 29.66 -24.97 1.61
CA THR A 43 30.18 -24.45 0.34
C THR A 43 30.26 -22.94 0.46
N PHE A 44 31.49 -22.40 0.49
CA PHE A 44 31.72 -20.96 0.69
C PHE A 44 31.16 -20.47 2.03
N PHE A 45 30.08 -19.70 2.03
CA PHE A 45 29.41 -19.21 3.23
C PHE A 45 28.05 -19.87 3.49
N TYR A 46 27.70 -20.88 2.71
CA TYR A 46 26.41 -21.56 2.83
C TYR A 46 26.61 -22.94 3.45
N TRP A 47 25.85 -23.20 4.51
CA TRP A 47 25.76 -24.49 5.16
C TRP A 47 24.56 -25.23 4.59
N HIS A 48 24.74 -26.51 4.23
CA HIS A 48 23.70 -27.25 3.53
C HIS A 48 23.71 -28.74 3.87
N VAL A 49 22.53 -29.36 3.81
CA VAL A 49 22.35 -30.80 3.98
C VAL A 49 21.12 -31.26 3.19
N LEU A 50 21.26 -32.40 2.51
CA LEU A 50 20.16 -33.11 1.86
C LEU A 50 19.60 -34.13 2.84
N VAL A 51 18.32 -34.03 3.20
CA VAL A 51 17.61 -34.99 4.03
C VAL A 51 16.66 -35.78 3.12
N LEU A 52 16.91 -37.10 3.00
CA LEU A 52 16.09 -37.98 2.18
C LEU A 52 14.80 -38.37 2.89
N ASP A 53 13.77 -38.71 2.12
CA ASP A 53 12.48 -39.23 2.60
C ASP A 53 11.79 -38.38 3.65
N LEU A 54 12.04 -37.05 3.67
CA LEU A 54 11.47 -36.15 4.62
C LEU A 54 10.01 -35.84 4.25
N PRO A 55 9.04 -36.09 5.14
CA PRO A 55 7.63 -35.78 4.88
C PRO A 55 7.40 -34.27 4.66
N ILE A 56 6.52 -33.95 3.71
CA ILE A 56 5.92 -32.61 3.63
C ILE A 56 5.22 -32.30 4.96
N ARG A 57 5.20 -31.02 5.38
CA ARG A 57 4.74 -30.53 6.69
C ARG A 57 5.70 -30.76 7.85
N THR A 58 6.87 -31.37 7.62
CA THR A 58 7.92 -31.38 8.65
C THR A 58 8.27 -29.93 8.99
N CYS A 59 8.29 -29.63 10.27
CA CYS A 59 8.72 -28.33 10.77
C CYS A 59 10.21 -28.34 11.06
N TYR A 60 10.87 -27.17 10.95
CA TYR A 60 12.30 -27.10 11.22
C TYR A 60 12.72 -25.72 11.71
N THR A 61 13.86 -25.72 12.42
CA THR A 61 14.59 -24.52 12.85
C THR A 61 16.09 -24.74 12.70
N TRP A 62 16.86 -23.66 12.89
CA TRP A 62 18.31 -23.72 12.91
C TRP A 62 18.85 -23.30 14.28
N ARG A 63 19.96 -23.88 14.71
CA ARG A 63 20.82 -23.30 15.76
C ARG A 63 22.19 -23.01 15.15
N VAL A 64 22.71 -21.82 15.44
CA VAL A 64 23.95 -21.35 14.85
C VAL A 64 24.82 -20.73 15.93
N ASP A 65 26.08 -21.15 15.98
CA ASP A 65 27.10 -20.60 16.86
C ASP A 65 28.32 -20.12 16.08
N GLY A 66 29.06 -19.17 16.65
CA GLY A 66 30.23 -18.59 16.04
C GLY A 66 30.98 -17.64 16.97
N VAL A 67 32.02 -17.01 16.44
CA VAL A 67 32.80 -16.05 17.21
C VAL A 67 32.01 -14.75 17.38
N GLN A 68 31.60 -14.51 18.62
CA GLN A 68 30.84 -13.30 19.00
C GLN A 68 31.80 -12.10 19.15
N ASP A 69 31.40 -10.99 18.51
CA ASP A 69 32.06 -9.69 18.66
C ASP A 69 31.04 -8.60 18.32
N THR A 70 30.11 -8.36 19.25
CA THR A 70 29.00 -7.44 19.06
C THR A 70 29.45 -5.98 19.07
N GLU A 71 30.48 -5.62 19.84
CA GLU A 71 30.89 -4.23 20.02
C GLU A 71 31.66 -3.67 18.80
N HIS A 72 32.61 -4.44 18.25
CA HIS A 72 33.50 -3.95 17.20
C HIS A 72 33.00 -4.29 15.79
N THR A 73 32.42 -5.48 15.63
CA THR A 73 31.94 -5.95 14.30
C THR A 73 30.42 -6.04 14.17
N GLY A 74 29.70 -6.08 15.29
CA GLY A 74 28.24 -6.31 15.28
C GLY A 74 27.84 -7.78 15.18
N ARG A 75 28.78 -8.73 15.19
CA ARG A 75 28.48 -10.16 15.11
C ARG A 75 27.85 -10.65 16.40
N ALA A 76 26.68 -11.22 16.26
CA ALA A 76 25.92 -11.78 17.37
C ALA A 76 25.55 -13.23 17.06
N PHE A 77 25.80 -14.11 18.02
CA PHE A 77 25.39 -15.51 17.97
C PHE A 77 24.65 -15.88 19.25
N TYR A 78 23.63 -16.71 19.11
CA TYR A 78 22.74 -17.14 20.19
C TYR A 78 22.61 -18.67 20.14
N PRO A 79 23.63 -19.43 20.60
CA PRO A 79 23.77 -20.87 20.34
C PRO A 79 22.66 -21.73 20.93
N HIS A 80 21.92 -21.19 21.90
CA HIS A 80 20.79 -21.89 22.53
C HIS A 80 19.43 -21.48 21.94
N THR A 81 19.42 -20.53 21.00
CA THR A 81 18.19 -19.99 20.38
C THR A 81 17.94 -20.70 19.06
N GLU A 82 16.73 -21.15 18.88
CA GLU A 82 16.26 -21.64 17.59
C GLU A 82 15.96 -20.47 16.65
N LEU A 83 16.57 -20.46 15.49
CA LEU A 83 16.44 -19.43 14.48
C LEU A 83 15.53 -19.89 13.36
N LEU A 84 14.65 -19.01 12.93
CA LEU A 84 13.82 -19.21 11.75
C LEU A 84 14.66 -19.09 10.47
N ASP A 85 14.41 -19.96 9.49
CA ASP A 85 15.03 -19.85 8.18
C ASP A 85 14.52 -18.60 7.45
N PRO A 86 15.41 -17.67 7.03
CA PRO A 86 14.99 -16.48 6.28
C PRO A 86 14.32 -16.77 4.93
N HIS A 87 14.50 -17.99 4.38
CA HIS A 87 13.93 -18.43 3.12
C HIS A 87 12.74 -19.38 3.32
N ALA A 88 12.20 -19.50 4.55
CA ALA A 88 11.03 -20.33 4.83
C ALA A 88 9.84 -19.90 3.97
N ARG A 89 9.20 -20.85 3.27
CA ARG A 89 8.06 -20.60 2.40
C ARG A 89 6.71 -20.73 3.10
N ALA A 90 6.70 -21.37 4.26
CA ALA A 90 5.60 -21.39 5.20
C ALA A 90 6.15 -21.41 6.63
N VAL A 91 5.43 -20.82 7.55
CA VAL A 91 5.83 -20.69 8.95
C VAL A 91 4.63 -20.95 9.88
N SER A 92 4.94 -21.40 11.12
CA SER A 92 3.99 -21.44 12.23
C SER A 92 4.41 -20.46 13.31
N ASP A 93 3.43 -19.80 13.91
CA ASP A 93 3.55 -18.91 15.07
C ASP A 93 3.00 -19.56 16.37
N ASP A 94 2.68 -20.86 16.38
CA ASP A 94 2.01 -21.56 17.47
C ASP A 94 2.76 -21.47 18.81
N LEU A 95 4.09 -21.53 18.76
CA LEU A 95 4.95 -21.46 19.94
C LEU A 95 5.58 -20.07 20.15
N TRP A 96 5.33 -19.13 19.25
CA TRP A 96 5.97 -17.82 19.31
C TRP A 96 5.50 -17.01 20.52
N LYS A 97 6.48 -16.51 21.26
CA LYS A 97 6.28 -15.51 22.31
C LYS A 97 7.35 -14.44 22.17
N ARG A 98 6.90 -13.22 21.88
CA ARG A 98 7.82 -12.08 21.75
C ARG A 98 8.52 -11.80 23.06
N THR A 99 9.82 -12.04 23.13
CA THR A 99 10.67 -11.84 24.28
C THR A 99 11.89 -11.02 23.89
N SER A 100 12.50 -10.34 24.86
CA SER A 100 13.73 -9.60 24.61
C SER A 100 14.92 -10.53 24.34
N ALA A 101 15.93 -10.05 23.60
CA ALA A 101 17.16 -10.79 23.34
C ALA A 101 17.86 -11.25 24.61
N SER A 102 17.83 -10.46 25.69
CA SER A 102 18.41 -10.84 27.00
C SER A 102 17.67 -11.99 27.68
N ALA A 103 16.34 -12.02 27.60
CA ALA A 103 15.54 -13.11 28.17
C ALA A 103 15.76 -14.43 27.42
N ILE A 104 16.00 -14.37 26.10
CA ILE A 104 16.28 -15.54 25.26
C ILE A 104 17.61 -16.19 25.66
N LEU A 105 18.64 -15.41 25.98
CA LEU A 105 19.93 -15.92 26.46
C LEU A 105 19.81 -16.74 27.76
N GLU A 106 18.82 -16.43 28.60
CA GLU A 106 18.60 -17.11 29.89
C GLU A 106 17.72 -18.35 29.78
N THR A 107 16.77 -18.40 28.86
CA THR A 107 15.68 -19.38 28.86
C THR A 107 15.64 -20.33 27.66
N GLY A 108 16.32 -20.02 26.55
CA GLY A 108 16.41 -20.87 25.36
C GLY A 108 15.03 -21.20 24.76
N HIS A 109 14.23 -20.22 24.36
CA HIS A 109 12.85 -20.48 23.90
C HIS A 109 12.76 -20.80 22.42
N ALA A 110 11.73 -21.58 22.10
CA ALA A 110 11.31 -21.88 20.73
C ALA A 110 10.87 -20.62 20.01
N SER A 111 11.34 -20.51 18.78
CA SER A 111 11.04 -19.44 17.83
C SER A 111 9.81 -19.83 16.97
N TYR A 112 9.55 -19.05 15.96
CA TYR A 112 8.78 -19.49 14.81
C TYR A 112 9.37 -20.76 14.23
N ARG A 113 8.53 -21.60 13.62
CA ARG A 113 9.00 -22.78 12.90
C ARG A 113 8.74 -22.64 11.40
N ALA A 114 9.75 -22.91 10.61
CA ALA A 114 9.61 -23.09 9.19
C ALA A 114 8.95 -24.44 8.89
N ILE A 115 8.16 -24.50 7.83
CA ILE A 115 7.43 -25.71 7.41
C ILE A 115 7.85 -26.11 6.00
N VAL A 116 8.16 -27.37 5.79
CA VAL A 116 8.44 -27.94 4.47
C VAL A 116 7.13 -28.04 3.68
N THR A 117 7.02 -27.27 2.59
CA THR A 117 5.82 -27.18 1.76
C THR A 117 5.97 -27.97 0.46
N GLN A 118 4.85 -28.24 -0.19
CA GLN A 118 4.84 -28.63 -1.60
C GLN A 118 5.39 -27.47 -2.44
N PRO A 119 6.19 -27.73 -3.47
CA PRO A 119 6.58 -26.69 -4.42
C PRO A 119 5.37 -26.11 -5.16
N VAL A 120 5.39 -24.81 -5.38
CA VAL A 120 4.48 -24.13 -6.31
C VAL A 120 5.23 -23.96 -7.63
N PRO A 121 4.63 -24.27 -8.80
CA PRO A 121 5.29 -24.07 -10.08
C PRO A 121 5.65 -22.61 -10.34
N ALA A 122 6.83 -22.37 -10.91
CA ALA A 122 7.26 -21.02 -11.32
C ALA A 122 6.75 -20.69 -12.74
N ASP A 123 5.43 -20.74 -12.93
CA ASP A 123 4.73 -20.56 -14.20
C ASP A 123 3.69 -19.44 -14.18
N ALA A 124 3.63 -18.68 -13.09
CA ALA A 124 2.74 -17.56 -12.98
C ALA A 124 3.03 -16.50 -14.05
N THR A 125 1.98 -15.99 -14.66
CA THR A 125 2.05 -14.93 -15.67
C THR A 125 1.27 -13.74 -15.15
N PRO A 126 1.91 -12.56 -14.96
CA PRO A 126 1.21 -11.35 -14.57
C PRO A 126 0.10 -10.99 -15.56
N VAL A 127 -1.06 -10.56 -15.03
CA VAL A 127 -2.22 -10.15 -15.84
C VAL A 127 -2.05 -8.73 -16.36
N ALA A 128 -1.44 -7.86 -15.59
CA ALA A 128 -1.31 -6.45 -15.91
C ALA A 128 0.15 -6.08 -16.14
N SER A 129 0.43 -5.55 -17.32
CA SER A 129 1.78 -5.11 -17.70
C SER A 129 2.02 -3.61 -17.46
N GLY A 130 1.48 -3.03 -16.39
CA GLY A 130 1.70 -1.63 -16.04
C GLY A 130 0.50 -0.94 -15.43
N LEU A 131 0.69 0.32 -15.07
CA LEU A 131 -0.29 1.15 -14.36
C LEU A 131 -1.16 2.01 -15.30
N ASP A 132 -0.99 1.90 -16.61
CA ASP A 132 -1.76 2.67 -17.58
C ASP A 132 -3.26 2.39 -17.47
N GLY A 133 -4.02 3.39 -17.04
CA GLY A 133 -5.46 3.26 -16.83
C GLY A 133 -5.86 2.44 -15.62
N ALA A 134 -4.93 2.13 -14.73
CA ALA A 134 -5.21 1.43 -13.49
C ALA A 134 -6.11 2.23 -12.55
N VAL A 135 -6.88 1.49 -11.75
CA VAL A 135 -7.59 1.95 -10.55
C VAL A 135 -7.21 0.98 -9.45
N ILE A 136 -6.48 1.46 -8.46
CA ILE A 136 -5.96 0.65 -7.34
C ILE A 136 -6.95 0.69 -6.18
N TYR A 137 -7.15 -0.46 -5.54
CA TYR A 137 -7.95 -0.62 -4.35
C TYR A 137 -7.08 -1.21 -3.23
N GLU A 138 -6.68 -0.36 -2.29
CA GLU A 138 -5.87 -0.73 -1.14
C GLU A 138 -6.73 -1.46 -0.11
N LEU A 139 -6.37 -2.68 0.28
CA LEU A 139 -7.14 -3.47 1.24
C LEU A 139 -6.28 -4.32 2.16
N HIS A 140 -6.81 -4.60 3.35
CA HIS A 140 -6.25 -5.53 4.33
C HIS A 140 -6.97 -6.88 4.23
N VAL A 141 -6.25 -7.98 3.96
CA VAL A 141 -6.83 -9.33 3.77
C VAL A 141 -7.76 -9.71 4.92
N GLY A 142 -7.27 -9.62 6.17
CA GLY A 142 -8.06 -9.92 7.34
C GLY A 142 -9.30 -9.03 7.47
N GLY A 143 -9.10 -7.71 7.49
CA GLY A 143 -10.18 -6.75 7.72
C GLY A 143 -11.26 -6.70 6.66
N PHE A 144 -10.95 -7.14 5.46
CA PHE A 144 -11.90 -7.16 4.36
C PHE A 144 -13.06 -8.13 4.59
N THR A 145 -12.79 -9.28 5.26
CA THR A 145 -13.81 -10.33 5.44
C THR A 145 -14.05 -10.76 6.87
N SER A 146 -13.28 -10.29 7.87
CA SER A 146 -13.42 -10.73 9.27
C SER A 146 -14.73 -10.34 9.93
N HIS A 147 -15.39 -9.25 9.48
CA HIS A 147 -16.67 -8.87 10.05
C HIS A 147 -17.74 -9.93 9.72
N PRO A 148 -18.59 -10.35 10.69
CA PRO A 148 -19.59 -11.40 10.47
C PRO A 148 -20.54 -11.14 9.30
N SER A 149 -20.82 -9.87 8.99
CA SER A 149 -21.67 -9.49 7.85
C SER A 149 -21.05 -9.80 6.48
N SER A 150 -19.79 -10.22 6.43
CA SER A 150 -19.13 -10.65 5.19
C SER A 150 -19.78 -11.91 4.60
N ASN A 151 -20.34 -12.75 5.45
CA ASN A 151 -20.99 -14.03 5.09
C ASN A 151 -20.11 -14.93 4.21
N VAL A 152 -18.80 -14.92 4.40
CA VAL A 152 -17.85 -15.81 3.72
C VAL A 152 -17.57 -17.05 4.56
N THR A 153 -17.12 -18.12 3.91
CA THR A 153 -16.86 -19.42 4.56
C THR A 153 -15.65 -19.37 5.49
N HIS A 154 -14.59 -18.65 5.08
CA HIS A 154 -13.34 -18.51 5.82
C HIS A 154 -13.00 -17.03 6.05
N PRO A 155 -13.62 -16.37 7.06
CA PRO A 155 -13.38 -14.96 7.33
C PRO A 155 -11.91 -14.65 7.63
N GLY A 156 -11.42 -13.53 7.11
CA GLY A 156 -10.07 -13.03 7.38
C GLY A 156 -8.95 -13.76 6.63
N THR A 157 -9.27 -14.63 5.68
CA THR A 157 -8.29 -15.45 4.95
C THR A 157 -8.26 -15.13 3.45
N PHE A 158 -7.24 -15.64 2.75
CA PHE A 158 -7.15 -15.58 1.28
C PHE A 158 -8.38 -16.24 0.63
N ALA A 159 -8.85 -17.37 1.16
CA ALA A 159 -10.06 -18.04 0.69
C ALA A 159 -11.31 -17.16 0.85
N GLY A 160 -11.45 -16.46 1.99
CA GLY A 160 -12.54 -15.50 2.20
C GLY A 160 -12.49 -14.31 1.24
N LEU A 161 -11.28 -13.83 0.91
CA LEU A 161 -11.10 -12.74 -0.07
C LEU A 161 -11.51 -13.19 -1.49
N ILE A 162 -11.22 -14.44 -1.88
CA ILE A 162 -11.67 -15.02 -3.16
C ILE A 162 -13.19 -14.92 -3.30
N GLU A 163 -13.95 -15.21 -2.24
CA GLU A 163 -15.42 -15.11 -2.26
C GLU A 163 -15.94 -13.66 -2.51
N LYS A 164 -15.08 -12.64 -2.30
CA LYS A 164 -15.41 -11.22 -2.52
C LYS A 164 -14.93 -10.65 -3.87
N ILE A 165 -14.30 -11.43 -4.71
CA ILE A 165 -13.88 -11.00 -6.06
C ILE A 165 -15.05 -10.45 -6.90
N PRO A 166 -16.27 -11.03 -6.87
CA PRO A 166 -17.41 -10.45 -7.60
C PRO A 166 -17.73 -9.01 -7.20
N TYR A 167 -17.57 -8.64 -5.92
CA TYR A 167 -17.73 -7.25 -5.48
C TYR A 167 -16.68 -6.33 -6.08
N LEU A 168 -15.41 -6.71 -6.07
CA LEU A 168 -14.30 -5.94 -6.65
C LEU A 168 -14.49 -5.74 -8.17
N THR A 169 -14.94 -6.79 -8.86
CA THR A 169 -15.28 -6.72 -10.29
C THR A 169 -16.44 -5.75 -10.55
N GLN A 170 -17.49 -5.79 -9.73
CA GLN A 170 -18.62 -4.87 -9.83
C GLN A 170 -18.25 -3.44 -9.49
N LEU A 171 -17.34 -3.22 -8.53
CA LEU A 171 -16.80 -1.90 -8.22
C LEU A 171 -16.03 -1.34 -9.41
N GLY A 172 -15.38 -2.21 -10.17
CA GLY A 172 -14.69 -1.87 -11.40
C GLY A 172 -13.21 -1.56 -11.21
N VAL A 173 -12.61 -1.87 -10.07
CA VAL A 173 -11.16 -1.75 -9.85
C VAL A 173 -10.38 -2.68 -10.75
N THR A 174 -9.12 -2.35 -11.03
CA THR A 174 -8.25 -3.13 -11.92
C THR A 174 -7.11 -3.81 -11.18
N HIS A 175 -6.75 -3.26 -10.03
CA HIS A 175 -5.72 -3.81 -9.16
C HIS A 175 -6.19 -3.76 -7.71
N VAL A 176 -5.81 -4.77 -6.94
CA VAL A 176 -5.83 -4.70 -5.48
C VAL A 176 -4.41 -4.50 -4.97
N GLU A 177 -4.22 -3.60 -4.02
CA GLU A 177 -2.97 -3.45 -3.27
C GLU A 177 -3.21 -4.02 -1.87
N LEU A 178 -2.56 -5.16 -1.59
CA LEU A 178 -2.72 -5.85 -0.32
C LEU A 178 -1.75 -5.29 0.71
N LEU A 179 -2.27 -4.81 1.86
CA LEU A 179 -1.42 -4.52 3.01
C LEU A 179 -0.57 -5.76 3.33
N PRO A 180 0.53 -5.65 4.10
CA PRO A 180 1.53 -6.69 4.21
C PRO A 180 0.97 -8.09 4.43
N VAL A 181 1.27 -8.99 3.50
CA VAL A 181 0.88 -10.42 3.56
C VAL A 181 2.07 -11.33 3.80
N MET A 182 3.30 -10.84 3.73
CA MET A 182 4.48 -11.56 4.19
C MET A 182 4.36 -11.78 5.70
N ALA A 183 4.82 -12.94 6.20
CA ALA A 183 4.61 -13.29 7.60
C ALA A 183 5.28 -12.29 8.56
N PHE A 184 4.47 -11.74 9.46
CA PHE A 184 4.84 -10.67 10.39
C PHE A 184 4.57 -11.05 11.85
N ASP A 185 5.17 -10.34 12.78
CA ASP A 185 4.97 -10.54 14.22
C ASP A 185 3.72 -9.79 14.70
N ALA A 186 2.65 -10.54 14.91
CA ALA A 186 1.40 -10.00 15.45
C ALA A 186 1.53 -9.52 16.92
N GLN A 187 2.59 -9.93 17.64
CA GLN A 187 2.84 -9.50 19.04
C GLN A 187 3.69 -8.22 19.11
N ASP A 188 4.11 -7.66 17.97
CA ASP A 188 4.91 -6.43 17.93
C ASP A 188 4.02 -5.20 18.09
N VAL A 189 3.67 -4.93 19.32
CA VAL A 189 2.93 -3.74 19.76
C VAL A 189 3.50 -3.22 21.07
N PRO A 190 3.32 -1.93 21.42
CA PRO A 190 3.70 -1.39 22.71
C PRO A 190 3.06 -2.17 23.89
N PRO A 191 3.74 -2.29 25.05
CA PRO A 191 3.20 -3.01 26.21
C PRO A 191 1.81 -2.55 26.66
N ALA A 192 1.51 -1.27 26.53
CA ALA A 192 0.20 -0.72 26.89
C ALA A 192 -0.91 -1.18 25.93
N ALA A 193 -0.61 -1.34 24.65
CA ALA A 193 -1.51 -1.90 23.65
C ALA A 193 -1.70 -3.41 23.90
N ALA A 194 -0.60 -4.15 24.12
CA ALA A 194 -0.65 -5.57 24.46
C ALA A 194 -1.49 -5.86 25.71
N ALA A 195 -1.38 -5.03 26.77
CA ALA A 195 -2.19 -5.14 27.98
C ALA A 195 -3.70 -4.96 27.74
N ARG A 196 -4.10 -4.35 26.62
CA ARG A 196 -5.50 -4.21 26.18
C ARG A 196 -5.95 -5.36 25.26
N GLY A 197 -5.07 -6.34 25.00
CA GLY A 197 -5.34 -7.43 24.06
C GLY A 197 -5.22 -7.05 22.59
N LEU A 198 -4.62 -5.90 22.29
CA LEU A 198 -4.35 -5.46 20.93
C LEU A 198 -3.13 -6.19 20.34
N CYS A 199 -3.11 -6.32 19.03
CA CYS A 199 -2.02 -6.95 18.29
C CYS A 199 -1.69 -6.14 17.04
N ASN A 200 -0.49 -6.31 16.49
CA ASN A 200 -0.15 -5.77 15.19
C ASN A 200 -1.10 -6.35 14.14
N TYR A 201 -1.93 -5.50 13.60
CA TYR A 201 -2.97 -5.86 12.64
C TYR A 201 -2.55 -5.56 11.21
N TRP A 202 -1.91 -4.41 10.96
CA TRP A 202 -1.52 -4.04 9.61
C TRP A 202 -0.43 -4.92 9.00
N GLY A 203 0.49 -5.45 9.83
CA GLY A 203 1.52 -6.36 9.37
C GLY A 203 2.88 -5.73 9.06
N TYR A 204 3.11 -4.45 9.37
CA TYR A 204 4.41 -3.79 9.17
C TYR A 204 5.43 -4.19 10.24
N SER A 205 5.65 -5.49 10.43
CA SER A 205 6.65 -6.08 11.32
C SER A 205 7.08 -7.44 10.78
N THR A 206 7.64 -7.47 9.57
CA THR A 206 7.96 -8.67 8.82
C THR A 206 9.11 -9.45 9.44
N HIS A 207 8.97 -10.78 9.55
CA HIS A 207 10.04 -11.70 9.93
C HIS A 207 10.34 -12.78 8.88
N SER A 208 9.39 -13.10 7.99
CA SER A 208 9.56 -14.12 6.95
C SER A 208 9.10 -13.58 5.60
N PHE A 209 10.06 -13.21 4.77
CA PHE A 209 9.84 -12.52 3.51
C PHE A 209 9.34 -13.44 2.38
N TYR A 210 9.59 -14.77 2.47
CA TYR A 210 9.17 -15.76 1.48
C TYR A 210 7.88 -16.48 1.84
N SER A 211 7.31 -16.22 3.01
CA SER A 211 6.11 -16.91 3.51
C SER A 211 4.90 -15.97 3.54
N PRO A 212 3.75 -16.36 2.97
CA PRO A 212 2.50 -15.72 3.32
C PRO A 212 2.21 -15.86 4.82
N HIS A 213 1.51 -14.88 5.40
CA HIS A 213 1.21 -14.87 6.83
C HIS A 213 0.25 -16.02 7.22
N PRO A 214 0.60 -16.85 8.21
CA PRO A 214 -0.15 -18.08 8.53
C PRO A 214 -1.61 -17.83 8.90
N ARG A 215 -1.93 -16.69 9.52
CA ARG A 215 -3.32 -16.36 9.91
C ARG A 215 -4.21 -15.94 8.74
N TYR A 216 -3.65 -15.71 7.55
CA TYR A 216 -4.42 -15.48 6.33
C TYR A 216 -4.70 -16.76 5.56
N CYS A 217 -4.25 -17.91 6.07
CA CYS A 217 -4.44 -19.23 5.49
C CYS A 217 -5.50 -20.03 6.25
N VAL A 218 -6.20 -20.90 5.55
CA VAL A 218 -7.05 -21.94 6.16
C VAL A 218 -6.15 -23.05 6.70
N ASP A 219 -5.08 -23.37 5.97
CA ASP A 219 -4.05 -24.33 6.36
C ASP A 219 -2.65 -23.67 6.23
N PRO A 220 -2.03 -23.24 7.32
CA PRO A 220 -0.72 -22.57 7.29
C PRO A 220 0.39 -23.37 6.60
N ALA A 221 0.33 -24.70 6.60
CA ALA A 221 1.30 -25.55 5.92
C ALA A 221 1.16 -25.51 4.38
N SER A 222 0.06 -24.97 3.89
CA SER A 222 -0.25 -24.78 2.47
C SER A 222 -0.26 -23.30 2.06
N ALA A 223 0.38 -22.43 2.84
CA ALA A 223 0.33 -20.97 2.64
C ALA A 223 0.71 -20.52 1.21
N PRO A 224 1.78 -21.02 0.57
CA PRO A 224 2.09 -20.63 -0.81
C PRO A 224 1.00 -21.03 -1.81
N GLN A 225 0.38 -22.20 -1.63
CA GLN A 225 -0.70 -22.70 -2.50
C GLN A 225 -1.98 -21.87 -2.33
N GLU A 226 -2.33 -21.51 -1.10
CA GLU A 226 -3.52 -20.69 -0.84
C GLU A 226 -3.35 -19.28 -1.37
N PHE A 227 -2.18 -18.68 -1.21
CA PHE A 227 -1.90 -17.37 -1.80
C PHE A 227 -1.91 -17.44 -3.34
N ARG A 228 -1.31 -18.48 -3.94
CA ARG A 228 -1.35 -18.69 -5.39
C ARG A 228 -2.79 -18.86 -5.87
N ALA A 229 -3.64 -19.57 -5.15
CA ALA A 229 -5.06 -19.69 -5.49
C ALA A 229 -5.78 -18.34 -5.48
N LEU A 230 -5.43 -17.42 -4.55
CA LEU A 230 -5.94 -16.05 -4.56
C LEU A 230 -5.51 -15.31 -5.82
N THR A 231 -4.22 -15.31 -6.17
CA THR A 231 -3.74 -14.58 -7.35
C THR A 231 -4.33 -15.15 -8.64
N ASP A 232 -4.41 -16.48 -8.79
CA ASP A 232 -5.05 -17.12 -9.93
C ASP A 232 -6.54 -16.73 -10.06
N ALA A 233 -7.27 -16.64 -8.94
CA ALA A 233 -8.68 -16.24 -8.93
C ALA A 233 -8.86 -14.73 -9.27
N MET A 234 -7.98 -13.85 -8.78
CA MET A 234 -7.96 -12.43 -9.16
C MET A 234 -7.65 -12.27 -10.65
N HIS A 235 -6.66 -13.00 -11.17
CA HIS A 235 -6.31 -12.99 -12.60
C HIS A 235 -7.46 -13.47 -13.48
N ALA A 236 -8.17 -14.52 -13.07
CA ALA A 236 -9.35 -14.98 -13.79
C ALA A 236 -10.47 -13.93 -13.86
N ALA A 237 -10.52 -13.00 -12.90
CA ALA A 237 -11.42 -11.86 -12.89
C ALA A 237 -10.84 -10.61 -13.59
N GLY A 238 -9.62 -10.67 -14.12
CA GLY A 238 -8.94 -9.54 -14.76
C GLY A 238 -8.43 -8.48 -13.77
N ILE A 239 -8.17 -8.86 -12.52
CA ILE A 239 -7.68 -7.99 -11.45
C ILE A 239 -6.22 -8.36 -11.14
N GLY A 240 -5.31 -7.36 -11.22
CA GLY A 240 -3.92 -7.50 -10.82
C GLY A 240 -3.76 -7.42 -9.29
N VAL A 241 -2.73 -8.07 -8.77
CA VAL A 241 -2.42 -8.10 -7.34
C VAL A 241 -1.08 -7.40 -7.07
N LEU A 242 -1.12 -6.28 -6.35
CA LEU A 242 0.04 -5.56 -5.85
C LEU A 242 0.25 -5.93 -4.38
N LEU A 243 1.50 -6.07 -3.96
CA LEU A 243 1.83 -6.29 -2.55
C LEU A 243 2.51 -5.08 -1.95
N ASP A 244 2.05 -4.69 -0.77
CA ASP A 244 2.79 -3.82 0.11
C ASP A 244 3.87 -4.62 0.83
N VAL A 245 5.14 -4.24 0.65
CA VAL A 245 6.29 -4.99 1.13
C VAL A 245 7.21 -4.14 2.01
N VAL A 246 7.63 -4.73 3.12
CA VAL A 246 8.39 -4.06 4.17
C VAL A 246 9.83 -4.57 4.17
N PHE A 247 10.73 -3.95 3.40
CA PHE A 247 12.15 -4.30 3.38
C PHE A 247 13.04 -3.28 4.10
N ASN A 248 12.46 -2.22 4.63
CA ASN A 248 13.19 -1.16 5.33
C ASN A 248 13.57 -1.54 6.76
N HIS A 249 12.79 -2.40 7.43
CA HIS A 249 13.05 -2.91 8.78
C HIS A 249 12.53 -4.35 8.95
N THR A 250 12.75 -4.94 10.12
CA THR A 250 12.26 -6.27 10.48
C THR A 250 11.64 -6.30 11.88
N ALA A 251 10.87 -7.35 12.16
CA ALA A 251 10.29 -7.63 13.47
C ALA A 251 11.31 -7.78 14.62
N GLU A 252 12.60 -7.90 14.30
CA GLU A 252 13.65 -8.03 15.30
C GLU A 252 13.94 -6.73 16.08
N ALA A 253 13.37 -5.58 15.65
CA ALA A 253 13.48 -4.28 16.30
C ALA A 253 14.95 -3.89 16.65
N GLY A 254 15.17 -3.04 17.66
CA GLY A 254 16.51 -2.60 18.10
C GLY A 254 17.26 -3.66 18.93
N ALA A 255 18.31 -3.22 19.64
CA ALA A 255 19.19 -4.08 20.41
C ALA A 255 18.46 -4.94 21.47
N SER A 256 17.40 -4.41 22.07
CA SER A 256 16.55 -5.12 23.05
C SER A 256 15.45 -5.98 22.44
N GLY A 257 15.24 -5.90 21.13
CA GLY A 257 14.21 -6.66 20.42
C GLY A 257 14.55 -8.16 20.35
N PRO A 258 13.60 -8.99 19.88
CA PRO A 258 13.79 -10.44 19.80
C PRO A 258 14.89 -10.85 18.83
N VAL A 259 15.32 -12.09 18.94
CA VAL A 259 16.20 -12.77 17.98
C VAL A 259 15.33 -13.79 17.24
N ILE A 260 15.11 -13.57 15.95
CA ILE A 260 14.25 -14.42 15.15
C ILE A 260 15.07 -15.15 14.08
N ASN A 261 15.85 -14.39 13.30
CA ASN A 261 16.64 -14.93 12.19
C ASN A 261 17.94 -14.12 11.96
N PHE A 262 17.86 -12.92 11.36
CA PHE A 262 19.06 -12.18 10.89
C PHE A 262 20.01 -11.76 12.01
N LYS A 263 19.51 -11.41 13.18
CA LYS A 263 20.35 -11.09 14.34
C LYS A 263 21.27 -12.24 14.72
N GLY A 264 20.76 -13.48 14.68
CA GLY A 264 21.52 -14.68 15.02
C GLY A 264 22.35 -15.25 13.88
N LEU A 265 22.14 -14.80 12.63
CA LEU A 265 22.80 -15.35 11.44
C LEU A 265 23.86 -14.41 10.86
N ALA A 266 23.53 -13.12 10.73
CA ALA A 266 24.30 -12.15 9.97
C ALA A 266 23.96 -10.71 10.35
N ASN A 267 23.93 -10.41 11.65
CA ASN A 267 23.56 -9.11 12.18
C ASN A 267 24.36 -7.95 11.58
N ASP A 268 25.67 -8.15 11.43
CA ASP A 268 26.63 -7.18 10.87
C ASP A 268 26.43 -6.91 9.36
N ILE A 269 25.64 -7.73 8.67
CA ILE A 269 25.36 -7.64 7.23
C ILE A 269 23.99 -7.05 6.99
N PHE A 270 22.97 -7.53 7.73
CA PHE A 270 21.58 -7.19 7.46
C PHE A 270 21.13 -5.86 8.05
N TYR A 271 21.82 -5.32 9.06
CA TYR A 271 21.38 -4.09 9.73
C TYR A 271 22.39 -2.95 9.61
N HIS A 272 21.86 -1.73 9.59
CA HIS A 272 22.63 -0.53 9.82
C HIS A 272 22.99 -0.44 11.31
N LEU A 273 24.26 -0.58 11.63
CA LEU A 273 24.78 -0.50 12.99
C LEU A 273 25.57 0.79 13.20
N ASP A 274 25.56 1.31 14.43
CA ASP A 274 26.32 2.51 14.77
C ASP A 274 27.82 2.26 14.61
N ALA A 275 28.55 3.22 14.04
CA ALA A 275 29.96 3.08 13.75
C ALA A 275 30.85 3.10 15.03
N GLY A 276 30.39 3.77 16.09
CA GLY A 276 31.13 3.88 17.35
C GLY A 276 30.82 2.75 18.33
N ASP A 277 29.65 2.16 18.25
CA ASP A 277 29.24 1.02 19.09
C ASP A 277 28.28 0.12 18.29
N ARG A 278 28.76 -0.92 17.65
CA ARG A 278 28.00 -1.79 16.77
C ARG A 278 26.96 -2.68 17.47
N ARG A 279 26.83 -2.57 18.78
CA ARG A 279 25.68 -3.12 19.52
C ARG A 279 24.41 -2.30 19.30
N ARG A 280 24.51 -1.06 18.82
CA ARG A 280 23.40 -0.14 18.56
C ARG A 280 23.00 -0.17 17.10
N TYR A 281 21.69 -0.15 16.88
CA TYR A 281 21.11 -0.07 15.55
C TYR A 281 20.85 1.40 15.19
N ARG A 282 21.10 1.76 13.94
CA ARG A 282 20.59 3.00 13.37
C ARG A 282 19.16 2.79 12.95
N ASP A 283 18.33 3.77 13.24
CA ASP A 283 16.89 3.69 12.99
C ASP A 283 16.41 4.88 12.15
N TYR A 284 16.16 4.61 10.87
CA TYR A 284 15.55 5.56 9.93
C TYR A 284 14.07 5.21 9.67
N THR A 285 13.54 4.21 10.38
CA THR A 285 12.21 3.63 10.15
C THR A 285 11.22 3.91 11.28
N GLY A 286 11.72 4.27 12.47
CA GLY A 286 10.92 4.40 13.68
C GLY A 286 10.58 3.05 14.34
N CYS A 287 11.07 1.92 13.79
CA CYS A 287 10.77 0.55 14.24
C CYS A 287 11.94 -0.11 15.00
N GLY A 288 13.00 0.65 15.31
CA GLY A 288 14.12 0.20 16.12
C GLY A 288 15.31 -0.37 15.34
N ASN A 289 15.14 -0.73 14.07
CA ASN A 289 16.23 -1.13 13.18
C ASN A 289 16.01 -0.61 11.76
N THR A 290 17.10 -0.62 10.99
CA THR A 290 17.05 -0.35 9.55
C THR A 290 17.84 -1.44 8.83
N VAL A 291 17.23 -2.05 7.82
CA VAL A 291 17.87 -3.06 6.98
C VAL A 291 18.90 -2.40 6.06
N ASN A 292 20.11 -2.96 6.00
CA ASN A 292 21.21 -2.50 5.15
C ASN A 292 20.99 -2.97 3.70
N CYS A 293 19.99 -2.41 3.04
CA CYS A 293 19.46 -2.85 1.75
C CYS A 293 20.50 -2.81 0.61
N ASN A 294 21.49 -1.91 0.70
CA ASN A 294 22.53 -1.73 -0.31
C ASN A 294 23.75 -2.62 -0.09
N HIS A 295 23.79 -3.46 0.97
CA HIS A 295 24.79 -4.51 1.06
C HIS A 295 24.52 -5.59 0.00
N PRO A 296 25.53 -6.05 -0.78
CA PRO A 296 25.28 -6.94 -1.94
C PRO A 296 24.51 -8.23 -1.62
N LEU A 297 24.72 -8.82 -0.45
CA LEU A 297 24.01 -10.03 -0.01
C LEU A 297 22.53 -9.73 0.32
N VAL A 298 22.26 -8.58 0.92
CA VAL A 298 20.90 -8.14 1.28
C VAL A 298 20.14 -7.74 0.00
N THR A 299 20.80 -6.98 -0.89
CA THR A 299 20.24 -6.68 -2.22
C THR A 299 19.85 -7.95 -2.96
N ALA A 300 20.76 -8.96 -3.00
CA ALA A 300 20.48 -10.23 -3.67
C ALA A 300 19.35 -11.02 -2.99
N PHE A 301 19.24 -10.96 -1.66
CA PHE A 301 18.14 -11.56 -0.90
C PHE A 301 16.79 -10.92 -1.29
N ILE A 302 16.71 -9.59 -1.29
CA ILE A 302 15.48 -8.83 -1.63
C ILE A 302 15.06 -9.12 -3.08
N VAL A 303 15.97 -9.00 -4.04
CA VAL A 303 15.65 -9.23 -5.46
C VAL A 303 15.10 -10.64 -5.69
N ARG A 304 15.75 -11.67 -5.12
CA ARG A 304 15.28 -13.06 -5.24
C ARG A 304 13.93 -13.30 -4.56
N CYS A 305 13.70 -12.61 -3.45
CA CYS A 305 12.40 -12.66 -2.77
C CYS A 305 11.29 -12.11 -3.67
N LEU A 306 11.48 -10.93 -4.24
CA LEU A 306 10.50 -10.31 -5.14
C LEU A 306 10.28 -11.18 -6.41
N GLU A 307 11.35 -11.73 -6.99
CA GLU A 307 11.25 -12.65 -8.14
C GLU A 307 10.43 -13.90 -7.80
N TYR A 308 10.59 -14.46 -6.59
CA TYR A 308 9.79 -15.60 -6.11
C TYR A 308 8.29 -15.24 -6.04
N TRP A 309 7.94 -14.09 -5.47
CA TRP A 309 6.55 -13.65 -5.37
C TRP A 309 5.90 -13.45 -6.75
N VAL A 310 6.66 -12.98 -7.73
CA VAL A 310 6.17 -12.84 -9.11
C VAL A 310 6.03 -14.19 -9.80
N GLN A 311 7.09 -15.01 -9.81
CA GLN A 311 7.16 -16.20 -10.64
C GLN A 311 6.38 -17.39 -10.09
N GLU A 312 6.43 -17.61 -8.76
CA GLU A 312 5.78 -18.75 -8.13
C GLU A 312 4.40 -18.36 -7.57
N LEU A 313 4.26 -17.17 -6.99
CA LEU A 313 3.02 -16.77 -6.33
C LEU A 313 2.12 -15.84 -7.15
N GLY A 314 2.54 -15.41 -8.33
CA GLY A 314 1.68 -14.71 -9.28
C GLY A 314 1.41 -13.24 -8.94
N VAL A 315 2.30 -12.58 -8.21
CA VAL A 315 2.17 -11.14 -7.87
C VAL A 315 2.44 -10.29 -9.11
N ASP A 316 1.62 -9.27 -9.32
CA ASP A 316 1.70 -8.38 -10.49
C ASP A 316 2.54 -7.12 -10.24
N GLY A 317 2.86 -6.80 -9.00
CA GLY A 317 3.68 -5.62 -8.67
C GLY A 317 3.83 -5.38 -7.18
N PHE A 318 4.55 -4.33 -6.81
CA PHE A 318 4.88 -4.06 -5.41
C PHE A 318 4.78 -2.58 -5.05
N ARG A 319 4.28 -2.30 -3.85
CA ARG A 319 4.45 -1.03 -3.14
C ARG A 319 5.46 -1.24 -2.02
N PHE A 320 6.47 -0.41 -1.95
CA PHE A 320 7.56 -0.51 -0.98
C PHE A 320 7.38 0.51 0.13
N ASP A 321 7.20 -0.01 1.34
CA ASP A 321 7.10 0.76 2.56
C ASP A 321 8.40 1.52 2.85
N LEU A 322 8.30 2.81 3.24
CA LEU A 322 9.42 3.71 3.56
C LEU A 322 10.61 3.56 2.59
N ALA A 323 10.34 3.55 1.29
CA ALA A 323 11.31 3.20 0.26
C ALA A 323 12.55 4.12 0.23
N SER A 324 12.47 5.34 0.77
CA SER A 324 13.63 6.24 0.86
C SER A 324 14.78 5.70 1.72
N VAL A 325 14.52 4.69 2.56
CA VAL A 325 15.59 3.93 3.24
C VAL A 325 16.56 3.30 2.24
N PHE A 326 16.08 2.90 1.06
CA PHE A 326 16.92 2.28 0.01
C PHE A 326 17.93 3.24 -0.61
N ALA A 327 17.79 4.54 -0.40
CA ALA A 327 18.76 5.53 -0.86
C ALA A 327 19.96 5.68 0.08
N ARG A 328 20.03 4.95 1.22
CA ARG A 328 21.09 5.08 2.22
C ARG A 328 22.18 4.02 2.06
N ASP A 329 23.44 4.44 2.20
CA ASP A 329 24.58 3.52 2.29
C ASP A 329 24.70 2.90 3.70
N GLN A 330 25.71 2.07 3.90
CA GLN A 330 26.00 1.43 5.19
C GLN A 330 26.32 2.42 6.35
N HIS A 331 26.59 3.69 6.05
CA HIS A 331 26.85 4.76 7.02
C HIS A 331 25.62 5.63 7.25
N GLY A 332 24.54 5.41 6.46
CA GLY A 332 23.31 6.19 6.47
C GLY A 332 23.37 7.44 5.59
N ASP A 333 24.45 7.62 4.85
CA ASP A 333 24.61 8.71 3.90
C ASP A 333 23.80 8.42 2.63
N LEU A 334 23.29 9.48 1.98
CA LEU A 334 22.48 9.33 0.79
C LEU A 334 23.35 9.04 -0.44
N LEU A 335 22.96 8.03 -1.19
CA LEU A 335 23.53 7.66 -2.48
C LEU A 335 22.72 8.31 -3.61
N SER A 336 23.40 8.87 -4.61
CA SER A 336 22.76 9.34 -5.85
C SER A 336 22.22 8.18 -6.68
N ASP A 337 22.92 7.05 -6.67
CA ASP A 337 22.61 5.85 -7.44
C ASP A 337 22.64 4.62 -6.53
N PRO A 338 21.61 4.43 -5.68
CA PRO A 338 21.58 3.33 -4.71
C PRO A 338 21.44 1.98 -5.40
N PRO A 339 22.25 0.96 -5.05
CA PRO A 339 22.25 -0.35 -5.70
C PRO A 339 20.91 -1.06 -5.74
N LEU A 340 20.13 -1.04 -4.64
CA LEU A 340 18.89 -1.84 -4.55
C LEU A 340 17.82 -1.41 -5.56
N PRO A 341 17.39 -0.13 -5.66
CA PRO A 341 16.40 0.29 -6.65
C PRO A 341 16.81 -0.09 -8.09
N TRP A 342 18.08 0.10 -8.44
CA TRP A 342 18.59 -0.27 -9.76
C TRP A 342 18.66 -1.79 -9.98
N ALA A 343 18.98 -2.58 -8.95
CA ALA A 343 19.00 -4.04 -9.05
C ALA A 343 17.57 -4.60 -9.27
N ILE A 344 16.57 -4.02 -8.62
CA ILE A 344 15.16 -4.37 -8.81
C ILE A 344 14.73 -4.01 -10.24
N GLU A 345 14.96 -2.77 -10.67
CA GLU A 345 14.52 -2.26 -11.97
C GLU A 345 15.20 -2.98 -13.15
N SER A 346 16.46 -3.40 -12.98
CA SER A 346 17.22 -4.13 -14.00
C SER A 346 17.02 -5.64 -13.97
N SER A 347 16.28 -6.20 -13.00
CA SER A 347 15.91 -7.62 -13.03
C SER A 347 15.05 -7.94 -14.25
N ARG A 348 15.36 -9.03 -14.96
CA ARG A 348 14.60 -9.48 -16.11
C ARG A 348 13.13 -9.79 -15.79
N ILE A 349 12.83 -10.10 -14.54
CA ILE A 349 11.49 -10.43 -14.05
C ILE A 349 10.82 -9.16 -13.56
N LEU A 350 11.45 -8.43 -12.64
CA LEU A 350 10.87 -7.29 -11.95
C LEU A 350 10.70 -6.05 -12.84
N SER A 351 11.49 -5.91 -13.91
CA SER A 351 11.31 -4.84 -14.92
C SER A 351 9.99 -4.90 -15.68
N ARG A 352 9.19 -5.96 -15.49
CA ARG A 352 7.92 -6.18 -16.18
C ARG A 352 6.70 -5.90 -15.31
N VAL A 353 6.90 -5.62 -14.04
CA VAL A 353 5.83 -5.39 -13.07
C VAL A 353 5.91 -3.98 -12.49
N PRO A 354 4.79 -3.36 -12.13
CA PRO A 354 4.75 -2.09 -11.43
C PRO A 354 5.58 -2.09 -10.14
N LEU A 355 6.38 -1.04 -9.97
CA LEU A 355 7.15 -0.74 -8.78
C LEU A 355 6.67 0.60 -8.24
N ILE A 356 6.14 0.63 -7.03
CA ILE A 356 5.57 1.82 -6.40
C ILE A 356 6.37 2.11 -5.13
N ALA A 357 6.90 3.32 -4.99
CA ALA A 357 7.62 3.73 -3.80
C ALA A 357 6.74 4.58 -2.88
N GLU A 358 6.76 4.27 -1.59
CA GLU A 358 6.50 5.28 -0.58
C GLU A 358 7.79 6.09 -0.41
N ALA A 359 7.88 7.20 -1.14
CA ALA A 359 9.13 7.93 -1.34
C ALA A 359 9.49 8.88 -0.18
N TRP A 360 9.41 8.39 1.08
CA TRP A 360 9.88 9.06 2.30
C TRP A 360 10.34 8.05 3.34
N ASP A 361 10.94 8.54 4.45
CA ASP A 361 11.29 7.73 5.62
C ASP A 361 11.00 8.46 6.94
N ALA A 362 11.06 7.75 8.07
CA ALA A 362 10.86 8.33 9.40
C ALA A 362 12.05 9.19 9.88
N GLY A 363 13.18 9.13 9.20
CA GLY A 363 14.35 10.00 9.43
C GLY A 363 14.22 11.39 8.82
N GLY A 364 13.10 11.68 8.13
CA GLY A 364 12.79 12.99 7.54
C GLY A 364 13.22 13.18 6.09
N LEU A 365 13.68 12.12 5.42
CA LEU A 365 13.93 12.16 3.98
C LEU A 365 12.60 12.09 3.21
N TYR A 366 12.39 13.00 2.27
CA TYR A 366 11.21 13.07 1.41
C TYR A 366 11.65 13.19 -0.05
N GLN A 367 11.39 12.17 -0.85
CA GLN A 367 11.87 12.03 -2.23
C GLN A 367 10.75 11.91 -3.27
N VAL A 368 9.53 12.35 -2.95
CA VAL A 368 8.43 12.37 -3.92
C VAL A 368 8.80 13.27 -5.09
N GLY A 369 8.80 12.70 -6.31
CA GLY A 369 9.31 13.32 -7.53
C GLY A 369 10.81 13.10 -7.79
N ALA A 370 11.56 12.59 -6.81
CA ALA A 370 13.00 12.42 -6.86
C ALA A 370 13.48 11.03 -6.37
N PHE A 371 12.59 10.05 -6.27
CA PHE A 371 12.98 8.69 -5.89
C PHE A 371 13.92 8.08 -6.93
N PRO A 372 15.00 7.39 -6.52
CA PRO A 372 15.98 6.81 -7.44
C PRO A 372 15.38 5.74 -8.36
N GLY A 373 15.81 5.71 -9.62
CA GLY A 373 15.31 4.81 -10.66
C GLY A 373 14.44 5.53 -11.68
N MET A 374 14.12 4.86 -12.78
CA MET A 374 13.39 5.43 -13.94
C MET A 374 11.95 4.93 -14.06
N ALA A 375 11.68 3.66 -13.67
CA ALA A 375 10.40 3.00 -13.85
C ALA A 375 9.46 3.14 -12.64
N TRP A 376 9.95 3.64 -11.52
CA TRP A 376 9.21 3.71 -10.27
C TRP A 376 8.05 4.71 -10.32
N ALA A 377 6.87 4.25 -9.95
CA ALA A 377 5.78 5.12 -9.54
C ALA A 377 5.92 5.46 -8.05
N GLU A 378 5.23 6.49 -7.61
CA GLU A 378 5.32 6.97 -6.23
C GLU A 378 3.93 7.28 -5.69
N TRP A 379 3.68 6.92 -4.43
CA TRP A 379 2.55 7.48 -3.69
C TRP A 379 2.72 9.00 -3.61
N ASN A 380 1.80 9.73 -4.24
CA ASN A 380 1.90 11.18 -4.30
C ASN A 380 1.26 11.85 -3.06
N GLY A 381 2.04 11.94 -1.98
CA GLY A 381 1.60 12.60 -0.75
C GLY A 381 1.26 14.09 -0.95
N ARG A 382 1.94 14.77 -1.89
CA ARG A 382 1.62 16.17 -2.23
C ARG A 382 0.23 16.30 -2.87
N TYR A 383 -0.14 15.37 -3.76
CA TYR A 383 -1.49 15.32 -4.33
C TYR A 383 -2.53 15.21 -3.22
N ARG A 384 -2.37 14.26 -2.30
CA ARG A 384 -3.25 14.08 -1.14
C ARG A 384 -3.46 15.38 -0.37
N ASP A 385 -2.36 16.01 0.00
CA ASP A 385 -2.39 17.19 0.87
C ASP A 385 -3.01 18.41 0.17
N VAL A 386 -2.67 18.65 -1.09
CA VAL A 386 -3.21 19.75 -1.91
C VAL A 386 -4.72 19.59 -2.11
N ILE A 387 -5.20 18.39 -2.47
CA ILE A 387 -6.62 18.16 -2.73
C ILE A 387 -7.43 18.24 -1.44
N ARG A 388 -6.93 17.69 -0.32
CA ARG A 388 -7.60 17.83 1.00
C ARG A 388 -7.77 19.30 1.40
N ARG A 389 -6.71 20.10 1.28
CA ARG A 389 -6.74 21.55 1.58
C ARG A 389 -7.72 22.30 0.69
N PHE A 390 -7.73 22.02 -0.60
CA PHE A 390 -8.64 22.66 -1.53
C PHE A 390 -10.11 22.36 -1.22
N VAL A 391 -10.46 21.07 -1.03
CA VAL A 391 -11.83 20.66 -0.72
C VAL A 391 -12.29 21.17 0.64
N ARG A 392 -11.38 21.26 1.62
CA ARG A 392 -11.64 21.94 2.89
C ARG A 392 -11.98 23.42 2.72
N GLY A 393 -11.52 24.04 1.63
CA GLY A 393 -11.76 25.43 1.27
C GLY A 393 -10.64 26.37 1.66
N ASP A 394 -9.40 25.88 1.76
CA ASP A 394 -8.23 26.73 1.93
C ASP A 394 -8.07 27.65 0.71
N PRO A 395 -7.81 28.93 0.90
CA PRO A 395 -7.70 29.87 -0.20
C PRO A 395 -6.35 29.76 -0.93
N GLY A 396 -6.31 30.23 -2.20
CA GLY A 396 -5.06 30.36 -2.96
C GLY A 396 -4.49 29.04 -3.50
N MET A 397 -5.26 27.94 -3.47
CA MET A 397 -4.81 26.60 -3.90
C MET A 397 -4.92 26.35 -5.41
N CYS A 398 -5.47 27.28 -6.18
CA CYS A 398 -5.86 27.10 -7.59
C CYS A 398 -4.73 26.54 -8.47
N GLY A 399 -3.52 27.11 -8.40
CA GLY A 399 -2.36 26.68 -9.19
C GLY A 399 -1.86 25.30 -8.80
N GLU A 400 -1.77 25.00 -7.51
CA GLU A 400 -1.33 23.68 -7.00
C GLU A 400 -2.33 22.58 -7.38
N VAL A 401 -3.63 22.86 -7.27
CA VAL A 401 -4.70 21.95 -7.66
C VAL A 401 -4.64 21.65 -9.16
N ALA A 402 -4.47 22.67 -10.00
CA ALA A 402 -4.32 22.47 -11.45
C ALA A 402 -3.11 21.60 -11.78
N THR A 403 -1.96 21.82 -11.10
CA THR A 403 -0.75 21.01 -11.26
C THR A 403 -1.02 19.53 -10.87
N CYS A 404 -1.70 19.30 -9.75
CA CYS A 404 -2.08 17.96 -9.30
C CYS A 404 -3.04 17.27 -10.28
N ILE A 405 -4.10 17.97 -10.74
CA ILE A 405 -5.05 17.46 -11.73
C ILE A 405 -4.37 17.13 -13.06
N ALA A 406 -3.39 17.92 -13.46
CA ALA A 406 -2.61 17.70 -14.69
C ALA A 406 -1.60 16.54 -14.59
N GLY A 407 -1.50 15.84 -13.46
CA GLY A 407 -0.61 14.70 -13.26
C GLY A 407 0.73 15.02 -12.61
N SER A 408 0.85 16.15 -11.91
CA SER A 408 2.06 16.58 -11.18
C SER A 408 3.32 16.60 -12.08
N ALA A 409 3.21 17.24 -13.24
CA ALA A 409 4.31 17.34 -14.21
C ALA A 409 5.58 17.99 -13.64
N ASP A 410 5.43 18.87 -12.67
CA ASP A 410 6.50 19.52 -11.92
C ASP A 410 7.35 18.54 -11.09
N LEU A 411 6.78 17.38 -10.71
CA LEU A 411 7.49 16.32 -10.00
C LEU A 411 8.10 15.28 -10.95
N TYR A 412 7.44 14.97 -12.07
CA TYR A 412 7.78 13.78 -12.84
C TYR A 412 8.31 14.05 -14.24
N ALA A 413 7.96 15.18 -14.87
CA ALA A 413 8.28 15.39 -16.30
C ALA A 413 9.78 15.52 -16.58
N ASP A 414 10.53 16.22 -15.74
CA ASP A 414 11.97 16.44 -15.93
C ASP A 414 12.79 15.13 -15.83
N GLY A 415 12.29 14.15 -15.06
CA GLY A 415 12.89 12.82 -14.96
C GLY A 415 12.52 11.85 -16.09
N GLY A 416 11.76 12.30 -17.11
CA GLY A 416 11.28 11.44 -18.19
C GLY A 416 10.16 10.50 -17.78
N ARG A 417 9.60 10.67 -16.58
CA ARG A 417 8.47 9.91 -16.06
C ARG A 417 7.16 10.39 -16.68
N LEU A 418 6.09 9.64 -16.51
CA LEU A 418 4.78 9.83 -17.10
C LEU A 418 3.73 10.15 -16.03
N PRO A 419 2.54 10.62 -16.39
CA PRO A 419 1.45 10.81 -15.41
C PRO A 419 1.15 9.54 -14.58
N ALA A 420 1.29 8.35 -15.18
CA ALA A 420 1.07 7.07 -14.49
C ALA A 420 2.10 6.76 -13.37
N ASN A 421 3.19 7.51 -13.27
CA ASN A 421 4.12 7.41 -12.14
C ASN A 421 3.58 8.10 -10.87
N SER A 422 2.52 8.91 -10.97
CA SER A 422 1.82 9.49 -9.84
C SER A 422 0.68 8.59 -9.38
N ILE A 423 0.84 7.93 -8.23
CA ILE A 423 -0.28 7.24 -7.55
C ILE A 423 -1.00 8.28 -6.71
N ASN A 424 -2.16 8.69 -7.17
CA ASN A 424 -2.98 9.70 -6.55
C ASN A 424 -3.92 9.06 -5.53
N PHE A 425 -3.96 9.58 -4.33
CA PHE A 425 -4.88 9.10 -3.29
C PHE A 425 -5.38 10.27 -2.43
N ILE A 426 -6.53 10.08 -1.83
CA ILE A 426 -7.08 11.00 -0.81
C ILE A 426 -6.82 10.43 0.57
N THR A 427 -6.96 9.12 0.72
CA THR A 427 -6.87 8.34 1.95
C THR A 427 -6.13 7.05 1.65
N CYS A 428 -5.48 6.50 2.66
CA CYS A 428 -4.84 5.18 2.64
C CYS A 428 -5.02 4.53 4.03
N HIS A 429 -4.43 3.37 4.25
CA HIS A 429 -4.48 2.69 5.55
C HIS A 429 -4.00 3.59 6.70
N ASP A 430 -2.98 4.42 6.45
CA ASP A 430 -2.42 5.38 7.40
C ASP A 430 -3.15 6.73 7.32
N GLY A 431 -3.77 7.15 8.40
CA GLY A 431 -4.55 8.37 8.48
C GLY A 431 -6.07 8.12 8.62
N PHE A 432 -6.85 9.16 8.39
CA PHE A 432 -8.31 9.09 8.40
C PHE A 432 -8.85 8.37 7.17
N THR A 433 -9.93 7.59 7.34
CA THR A 433 -10.80 7.15 6.25
C THR A 433 -11.48 8.34 5.59
N LEU A 434 -12.08 8.17 4.42
CA LEU A 434 -12.81 9.23 3.72
C LEU A 434 -13.93 9.84 4.60
N ASN A 435 -14.67 8.99 5.31
CA ASN A 435 -15.71 9.46 6.22
C ASN A 435 -15.14 10.26 7.40
N ASP A 436 -14.05 9.77 8.00
CA ASP A 436 -13.43 10.43 9.15
C ASP A 436 -12.75 11.74 8.73
N LEU A 437 -12.21 11.82 7.52
CA LEU A 437 -11.62 13.03 6.95
C LEU A 437 -12.61 14.22 6.86
N VAL A 438 -13.89 13.93 6.66
CA VAL A 438 -14.96 14.94 6.61
C VAL A 438 -15.77 15.03 7.90
N SER A 439 -15.39 14.28 8.94
CA SER A 439 -16.15 14.16 10.19
C SER A 439 -15.36 14.55 11.45
N TYR A 440 -14.03 14.61 11.38
CA TYR A 440 -13.17 14.89 12.53
C TYR A 440 -12.13 15.95 12.21
N ASN A 441 -11.92 16.89 13.13
CA ASN A 441 -10.82 17.83 13.08
C ASN A 441 -9.58 17.31 13.81
N ALA A 442 -9.78 16.51 14.86
CA ALA A 442 -8.73 15.94 15.67
C ALA A 442 -8.76 14.40 15.62
N LYS A 443 -7.61 13.77 15.82
CA LYS A 443 -7.52 12.31 15.97
C LYS A 443 -8.06 11.84 17.32
N HIS A 444 -8.61 10.62 17.36
CA HIS A 444 -9.15 9.95 18.52
C HIS A 444 -8.58 8.53 18.64
N ASN A 445 -7.27 8.44 18.99
CA ASN A 445 -6.51 7.18 19.06
C ASN A 445 -6.43 6.60 20.48
N GLU A 446 -7.23 7.06 21.44
CA GLU A 446 -7.19 6.65 22.85
C GLU A 446 -7.34 5.13 23.02
N VAL A 447 -8.08 4.49 22.10
CA VAL A 447 -8.28 3.04 22.12
C VAL A 447 -7.00 2.25 21.79
N ASN A 448 -6.00 2.87 21.15
CA ASN A 448 -4.72 2.23 20.83
C ASN A 448 -3.83 2.03 22.08
N GLY A 449 -4.10 2.72 23.18
CA GLY A 449 -3.33 2.57 24.40
C GLY A 449 -2.07 3.44 24.48
N GLU A 450 -1.90 4.39 23.57
CA GLU A 450 -0.71 5.24 23.46
C GLU A 450 -1.00 6.71 23.84
N GLU A 451 -2.04 6.94 24.63
CA GLU A 451 -2.44 8.28 25.13
C GLU A 451 -2.70 9.29 24.00
N ASN A 452 -3.21 8.82 22.84
CA ASN A 452 -3.48 9.63 21.65
C ASN A 452 -2.21 10.33 21.10
N ARG A 453 -1.01 9.79 21.35
CA ARG A 453 0.25 10.34 20.84
C ARG A 453 0.65 9.80 19.47
N ASP A 454 0.20 8.60 19.14
CA ASP A 454 0.39 7.89 17.87
C ASP A 454 -0.42 8.52 16.73
N GLY A 455 0.01 8.28 15.49
CA GLY A 455 -0.60 8.85 14.29
C GLY A 455 -0.39 10.36 14.11
N SER A 456 -0.77 10.88 12.94
CA SER A 456 -0.57 12.29 12.59
C SER A 456 -1.49 13.23 13.37
N ASN A 457 -0.95 14.37 13.80
CA ASN A 457 -1.75 15.46 14.39
C ASN A 457 -2.40 16.36 13.32
N ASP A 458 -1.82 16.44 12.13
CA ASP A 458 -2.33 17.24 11.02
C ASP A 458 -2.86 16.33 9.92
N ASN A 459 -4.18 16.19 9.87
CA ASN A 459 -4.87 15.34 8.90
C ASN A 459 -5.40 16.12 7.70
N LEU A 460 -5.28 17.44 7.72
CA LEU A 460 -5.88 18.33 6.72
C LEU A 460 -7.39 18.08 6.53
N SER A 461 -8.05 17.65 7.60
CA SER A 461 -9.45 17.26 7.67
C SER A 461 -10.36 18.43 8.02
N TRP A 462 -11.67 18.21 7.88
CA TRP A 462 -12.68 19.18 8.31
C TRP A 462 -13.96 18.45 8.76
N ASN A 463 -14.38 18.68 9.99
CA ASN A 463 -15.55 18.03 10.58
C ASN A 463 -16.92 18.53 10.02
N CYS A 464 -16.90 19.49 9.09
CA CYS A 464 -18.10 20.07 8.46
C CYS A 464 -19.09 20.71 9.44
N GLY A 465 -18.63 21.07 10.65
CA GLY A 465 -19.44 21.80 11.66
C GLY A 465 -19.78 21.01 12.92
N ALA A 466 -19.48 19.70 12.97
CA ALA A 466 -19.65 18.87 14.18
C ALA A 466 -18.55 17.83 14.28
N GLU A 467 -17.96 17.64 15.45
CA GLU A 467 -16.93 16.62 15.66
C GLU A 467 -17.58 15.24 15.84
N GLY A 468 -17.18 14.26 15.00
CA GLY A 468 -17.68 12.89 15.08
C GLY A 468 -19.11 12.70 14.57
N GLU A 469 -19.78 11.66 15.07
CA GLU A 469 -21.15 11.33 14.68
C GLU A 469 -22.13 12.46 15.05
N THR A 470 -23.12 12.73 14.20
CA THR A 470 -24.12 13.79 14.40
C THR A 470 -25.46 13.45 13.75
N ASP A 471 -26.54 13.91 14.38
CA ASP A 471 -27.90 13.83 13.83
C ASP A 471 -28.28 15.07 13.00
N ASP A 472 -27.44 16.10 12.94
CA ASP A 472 -27.69 17.29 12.13
C ASP A 472 -27.70 16.92 10.63
N ALA A 473 -28.87 17.04 10.02
CA ALA A 473 -29.08 16.70 8.61
C ALA A 473 -28.27 17.59 7.65
N GLY A 474 -28.03 18.86 8.03
CA GLY A 474 -27.22 19.81 7.25
C GLY A 474 -25.75 19.40 7.24
N VAL A 475 -25.21 19.04 8.40
CA VAL A 475 -23.83 18.57 8.54
C VAL A 475 -23.64 17.24 7.78
N ARG A 476 -24.56 16.28 7.92
CA ARG A 476 -24.48 15.00 7.20
C ARG A 476 -24.53 15.18 5.68
N ARG A 477 -25.39 16.07 5.18
CA ARG A 477 -25.46 16.38 3.76
C ARG A 477 -24.14 16.99 3.27
N LEU A 478 -23.57 17.94 4.01
CA LEU A 478 -22.30 18.57 3.65
C LEU A 478 -21.14 17.55 3.65
N ARG A 479 -21.06 16.65 4.64
CA ARG A 479 -20.07 15.57 4.67
C ARG A 479 -20.16 14.66 3.45
N SER A 480 -21.38 14.21 3.11
CA SER A 480 -21.61 13.38 1.93
C SER A 480 -21.24 14.10 0.63
N GLN A 481 -21.51 15.42 0.54
CA GLN A 481 -21.11 16.24 -0.60
C GLN A 481 -19.58 16.39 -0.68
N GLN A 482 -18.89 16.64 0.45
CA GLN A 482 -17.42 16.74 0.48
C GLN A 482 -16.73 15.40 0.14
N ALA A 483 -17.26 14.27 0.60
CA ALA A 483 -16.79 12.95 0.21
C ALA A 483 -16.90 12.72 -1.30
N ARG A 484 -18.06 13.11 -1.91
CA ARG A 484 -18.22 13.06 -3.37
C ARG A 484 -17.26 14.01 -4.10
N ASN A 485 -17.01 15.22 -3.57
CA ASN A 485 -16.05 16.14 -4.15
C ASN A 485 -14.63 15.55 -4.21
N LEU A 486 -14.17 14.97 -3.11
CA LEU A 486 -12.86 14.33 -3.02
C LEU A 486 -12.72 13.18 -4.04
N MET A 487 -13.73 12.30 -4.10
CA MET A 487 -13.74 11.20 -5.07
C MET A 487 -13.84 11.70 -6.52
N ALA A 488 -14.69 12.69 -6.80
CA ALA A 488 -14.79 13.25 -8.15
C ALA A 488 -13.45 13.82 -8.62
N ILE A 489 -12.77 14.63 -7.80
CA ILE A 489 -11.47 15.21 -8.17
C ILE A 489 -10.42 14.12 -8.38
N LEU A 490 -10.39 13.10 -7.53
CA LEU A 490 -9.46 11.96 -7.67
C LEU A 490 -9.62 11.28 -9.04
N PHE A 491 -10.84 10.95 -9.44
CA PHE A 491 -11.08 10.24 -10.70
C PHE A 491 -11.02 11.12 -11.94
N LEU A 492 -11.13 12.44 -11.81
CA LEU A 492 -10.97 13.41 -12.90
C LEU A 492 -9.53 13.83 -13.14
N SER A 493 -8.60 13.49 -12.25
CA SER A 493 -7.19 13.85 -12.34
C SER A 493 -6.39 12.89 -13.24
N GLN A 494 -5.36 13.38 -13.92
CA GLN A 494 -4.36 12.53 -14.54
C GLN A 494 -3.55 11.76 -13.48
N GLY A 495 -2.94 10.64 -13.85
CA GLY A 495 -2.25 9.75 -12.93
C GLY A 495 -3.08 8.50 -12.60
N VAL A 496 -2.70 7.75 -11.59
CA VAL A 496 -3.35 6.49 -11.18
C VAL A 496 -4.12 6.73 -9.89
N PRO A 497 -5.46 6.65 -9.89
CA PRO A 497 -6.24 6.78 -8.67
C PRO A 497 -6.12 5.52 -7.81
N MET A 498 -5.91 5.72 -6.51
CA MET A 498 -6.00 4.69 -5.47
C MET A 498 -7.08 5.07 -4.46
N ILE A 499 -7.90 4.12 -4.06
CA ILE A 499 -8.93 4.25 -3.02
C ILE A 499 -8.69 3.23 -1.90
N LEU A 500 -8.94 3.65 -0.67
CA LEU A 500 -8.88 2.78 0.51
C LEU A 500 -10.17 1.96 0.61
N ALA A 501 -10.05 0.66 0.90
CA ALA A 501 -11.18 -0.23 1.10
C ALA A 501 -12.16 0.26 2.16
N GLY A 502 -13.42 0.40 1.75
CA GLY A 502 -14.49 0.90 2.59
C GLY A 502 -14.77 2.40 2.45
N ASP A 503 -13.95 3.17 1.74
CA ASP A 503 -14.24 4.58 1.48
C ASP A 503 -15.49 4.75 0.60
N GLU A 504 -15.69 3.83 -0.34
CA GLU A 504 -16.91 3.74 -1.15
C GLU A 504 -18.15 3.34 -0.35
N LEU A 505 -17.98 2.94 0.90
CA LEU A 505 -19.01 2.58 1.87
C LEU A 505 -19.08 3.57 3.04
N LEU A 506 -18.32 4.68 3.00
CA LEU A 506 -18.13 5.64 4.09
C LEU A 506 -17.77 4.95 5.43
N ARG A 507 -16.87 3.97 5.39
CA ARG A 507 -16.35 3.30 6.59
C ARG A 507 -15.71 4.32 7.54
N SER A 508 -16.03 4.24 8.82
CA SER A 508 -15.44 5.07 9.86
C SER A 508 -14.58 4.26 10.81
N GLN A 509 -13.44 4.82 11.20
CA GLN A 509 -12.62 4.39 12.32
C GLN A 509 -12.86 5.24 13.57
N ARG A 510 -13.99 6.01 13.58
CA ARG A 510 -14.42 6.88 14.69
C ARG A 510 -13.35 7.89 15.08
N GLY A 511 -12.66 8.45 14.08
CA GLY A 511 -11.58 9.39 14.28
C GLY A 511 -10.25 8.78 14.70
N ASN A 512 -10.13 7.45 14.73
CA ASN A 512 -8.83 6.79 14.87
C ASN A 512 -8.09 6.84 13.53
N ASN A 513 -6.96 7.56 13.50
CA ASN A 513 -6.15 7.72 12.29
C ASN A 513 -4.91 6.83 12.26
N ASN A 514 -4.80 5.84 13.16
CA ASN A 514 -3.69 4.91 13.25
C ASN A 514 -4.17 3.52 13.73
N GLY A 515 -4.96 2.86 12.87
CA GLY A 515 -5.61 1.59 13.19
C GLY A 515 -4.69 0.36 13.21
N TYR A 516 -3.35 0.54 13.28
CA TYR A 516 -2.36 -0.53 13.10
C TYR A 516 -2.51 -1.71 14.08
N SER A 517 -3.09 -1.49 15.24
CA SER A 517 -3.32 -2.50 16.28
C SER A 517 -4.78 -2.91 16.44
N GLN A 518 -5.69 -2.40 15.61
CA GLN A 518 -7.14 -2.56 15.77
C GLN A 518 -7.69 -3.72 14.93
N ASN A 519 -7.34 -4.96 15.29
CA ASN A 519 -7.93 -6.16 14.69
C ASN A 519 -9.35 -6.43 15.21
N ASN A 520 -10.29 -5.53 14.94
CA ASN A 520 -11.66 -5.59 15.41
C ASN A 520 -12.59 -4.76 14.52
N VAL A 521 -13.85 -4.62 14.93
CA VAL A 521 -14.90 -3.90 14.20
C VAL A 521 -14.59 -2.42 13.89
N LEU A 522 -13.57 -1.83 14.49
CA LEU A 522 -13.12 -0.47 14.18
C LEU A 522 -12.49 -0.43 12.78
N SER A 523 -11.73 -1.47 12.42
CA SER A 523 -10.99 -1.54 11.15
C SER A 523 -11.66 -2.43 10.10
N TRP A 524 -12.49 -3.41 10.52
CA TRP A 524 -13.10 -4.35 9.60
C TRP A 524 -14.20 -3.71 8.75
N ILE A 525 -14.40 -4.22 7.53
CA ILE A 525 -15.48 -3.80 6.64
C ILE A 525 -16.82 -4.36 7.14
N ASP A 526 -17.76 -3.48 7.47
CA ASP A 526 -19.15 -3.87 7.71
C ASP A 526 -19.92 -3.90 6.39
N TRP A 527 -20.18 -5.09 5.87
CA TRP A 527 -20.82 -5.31 4.58
C TRP A 527 -22.29 -4.91 4.53
N ARG A 528 -22.94 -4.65 5.68
CA ARG A 528 -24.30 -4.09 5.74
C ARG A 528 -24.34 -2.66 5.19
N SER A 529 -23.21 -1.97 5.21
CA SER A 529 -23.06 -0.62 4.63
C SER A 529 -23.33 -0.57 3.12
N ILE A 530 -23.27 -1.67 2.39
CA ILE A 530 -23.63 -1.71 0.96
C ILE A 530 -25.06 -1.20 0.71
N GLU A 531 -26.01 -1.57 1.56
CA GLU A 531 -27.39 -1.11 1.44
C GLU A 531 -27.56 0.31 2.00
N ALA A 532 -26.94 0.59 3.16
CA ALA A 532 -27.04 1.88 3.83
C ALA A 532 -26.42 3.02 3.01
N GLU A 533 -25.25 2.76 2.42
CA GLU A 533 -24.44 3.73 1.68
C GLU A 533 -24.49 3.51 0.15
N SER A 534 -25.57 2.94 -0.34
CA SER A 534 -25.75 2.63 -1.77
C SER A 534 -25.57 3.83 -2.70
N GLY A 535 -25.81 5.04 -2.22
CA GLY A 535 -25.62 6.29 -2.96
C GLY A 535 -24.15 6.55 -3.30
N ILE A 536 -23.25 6.51 -2.32
CA ILE A 536 -21.81 6.77 -2.54
C ILE A 536 -21.15 5.60 -3.27
N LEU A 537 -21.53 4.36 -2.97
CA LEU A 537 -21.04 3.19 -3.67
C LEU A 537 -21.38 3.27 -5.19
N ARG A 538 -22.62 3.65 -5.52
CA ARG A 538 -23.02 3.90 -6.91
C ARG A 538 -22.19 5.03 -7.53
N PHE A 539 -22.00 6.13 -6.81
CA PHE A 539 -21.24 7.29 -7.28
C PHE A 539 -19.81 6.91 -7.64
N VAL A 540 -19.12 6.16 -6.78
CA VAL A 540 -17.74 5.69 -7.04
C VAL A 540 -17.70 4.72 -8.23
N ARG A 541 -18.65 3.79 -8.35
CA ARG A 541 -18.75 2.89 -9.53
C ARG A 541 -18.89 3.66 -10.84
N GLU A 542 -19.78 4.65 -10.86
CA GLU A 542 -20.00 5.49 -12.04
C GLU A 542 -18.77 6.37 -12.36
N LEU A 543 -18.02 6.87 -11.36
CA LEU A 543 -16.77 7.57 -11.58
C LEU A 543 -15.71 6.66 -12.23
N ILE A 544 -15.57 5.42 -11.74
CA ILE A 544 -14.69 4.43 -12.33
C ILE A 544 -15.09 4.13 -13.79
N ALA A 545 -16.40 3.96 -14.03
CA ALA A 545 -16.93 3.74 -15.38
C ALA A 545 -16.69 4.95 -16.29
N LEU A 546 -16.89 6.18 -15.80
CA LEU A 546 -16.58 7.42 -16.52
C LEU A 546 -15.12 7.46 -16.93
N ARG A 547 -14.20 7.20 -15.97
CA ARG A 547 -12.77 7.19 -16.23
C ARG A 547 -12.37 6.12 -17.26
N LYS A 548 -13.01 4.95 -17.24
CA LYS A 548 -12.76 3.87 -18.21
C LYS A 548 -13.19 4.25 -19.63
N ARG A 549 -14.31 4.96 -19.80
CA ARG A 549 -14.79 5.36 -21.14
C ARG A 549 -14.10 6.59 -21.72
N HIS A 550 -13.48 7.44 -20.86
CA HIS A 550 -12.75 8.64 -21.30
C HIS A 550 -11.22 8.41 -21.28
N ALA A 551 -10.62 8.30 -22.48
CA ALA A 551 -9.17 8.18 -22.60
C ALA A 551 -8.46 9.48 -22.18
N SER A 552 -9.12 10.64 -22.34
CA SER A 552 -8.67 11.96 -21.90
C SER A 552 -8.39 12.05 -20.41
N LEU A 553 -8.99 11.20 -19.57
CA LEU A 553 -8.73 11.08 -18.12
C LEU A 553 -7.53 10.15 -17.81
N ARG A 554 -7.02 9.40 -18.78
CA ARG A 554 -5.98 8.37 -18.64
C ARG A 554 -4.86 8.57 -19.65
N ARG A 555 -4.45 9.83 -19.86
CA ARG A 555 -3.42 10.16 -20.87
C ARG A 555 -2.07 9.57 -20.46
N ARG A 556 -1.34 9.08 -21.47
CA ARG A 556 0.04 8.60 -21.31
C ARG A 556 1.07 9.74 -21.27
N ARG A 557 0.66 10.97 -21.62
CA ARG A 557 1.53 12.14 -21.65
C ARG A 557 0.90 13.26 -20.83
N PHE A 558 1.72 14.11 -20.28
CA PHE A 558 1.26 15.30 -19.58
C PHE A 558 0.48 16.23 -20.52
N LEU A 559 -0.47 16.93 -19.94
CA LEU A 559 -1.27 17.93 -20.62
C LEU A 559 -0.37 19.11 -21.04
N THR A 560 -0.55 19.60 -22.24
CA THR A 560 0.31 20.61 -22.87
C THR A 560 -0.40 21.92 -23.18
N GLY A 561 -1.74 21.96 -23.11
CA GLY A 561 -2.57 23.07 -23.59
C GLY A 561 -2.63 23.18 -25.11
N ARG A 562 -2.25 22.11 -25.83
CA ARG A 562 -2.26 22.06 -27.31
C ARG A 562 -3.20 20.95 -27.80
N PRO A 563 -3.72 21.04 -29.02
CA PRO A 563 -4.49 19.95 -29.58
C PRO A 563 -3.68 18.67 -29.72
N SER A 564 -4.30 17.54 -29.34
CA SER A 564 -3.76 16.20 -29.64
C SER A 564 -3.87 15.92 -31.15
N SER A 565 -3.04 14.99 -31.66
CA SER A 565 -3.07 14.63 -33.08
C SER A 565 -4.47 14.19 -33.54
N GLY A 566 -5.04 14.87 -34.53
CA GLY A 566 -6.38 14.56 -35.03
C GLY A 566 -7.54 15.26 -34.31
N HIS A 567 -7.26 16.09 -33.31
CA HIS A 567 -8.27 16.88 -32.58
C HIS A 567 -8.06 18.38 -32.86
N ALA A 568 -9.16 19.14 -32.87
CA ALA A 568 -9.13 20.59 -33.02
C ALA A 568 -8.96 21.33 -31.69
N ASP A 569 -9.55 20.74 -30.63
CA ASP A 569 -9.54 21.30 -29.26
C ASP A 569 -8.23 20.99 -28.55
N PRO A 570 -7.72 21.91 -27.69
CA PRO A 570 -6.56 21.63 -26.85
C PRO A 570 -6.81 20.47 -25.90
N ASP A 571 -5.75 19.75 -25.52
CA ASP A 571 -5.83 18.65 -24.55
C ASP A 571 -6.35 19.12 -23.20
N VAL A 572 -6.03 20.37 -22.81
CA VAL A 572 -6.62 21.08 -21.66
C VAL A 572 -6.70 22.58 -21.93
N ALA A 573 -7.79 23.20 -21.49
CA ALA A 573 -7.94 24.64 -21.35
C ALA A 573 -8.35 24.98 -19.92
N TRP A 574 -7.63 25.91 -19.28
CA TRP A 574 -7.86 26.30 -17.89
C TRP A 574 -8.71 27.57 -17.81
N HIS A 575 -9.65 27.58 -16.85
CA HIS A 575 -10.62 28.65 -16.68
C HIS A 575 -10.79 28.98 -15.20
N GLY A 576 -11.34 30.17 -14.94
CA GLY A 576 -11.97 30.55 -13.67
C GLY A 576 -13.48 30.56 -13.81
N GLU A 577 -14.14 31.55 -13.19
CA GLU A 577 -15.55 31.88 -13.48
C GLU A 577 -15.74 32.30 -14.95
N ARG A 578 -14.69 32.93 -15.50
CA ARG A 578 -14.60 33.28 -16.93
C ARG A 578 -13.67 32.37 -17.70
N LEU A 579 -13.99 32.15 -18.94
CA LEU A 579 -13.17 31.33 -19.84
C LEU A 579 -11.77 31.92 -20.00
N ASN A 580 -10.74 31.06 -19.90
CA ASN A 580 -9.32 31.40 -20.05
C ASN A 580 -8.78 32.42 -19.03
N GLU A 581 -9.47 32.60 -17.90
CA GLU A 581 -9.06 33.48 -16.78
C GLU A 581 -8.96 32.71 -15.45
N PRO A 582 -8.00 31.77 -15.28
CA PRO A 582 -7.95 30.85 -14.13
C PRO A 582 -7.51 31.46 -12.81
N ARG A 583 -7.15 32.75 -12.76
CA ARG A 583 -6.81 33.50 -11.54
C ARG A 583 -5.70 32.86 -10.69
N TRP A 584 -4.65 32.34 -11.31
CA TRP A 584 -3.56 31.57 -10.67
C TRP A 584 -2.94 32.20 -9.43
N HIS A 585 -2.84 33.51 -9.39
CA HIS A 585 -2.15 34.27 -8.37
C HIS A 585 -3.07 35.00 -7.37
N ASP A 586 -4.37 34.73 -7.45
CA ASP A 586 -5.32 35.34 -6.50
C ASP A 586 -5.34 34.50 -5.21
N PRO A 587 -4.85 35.08 -4.07
CA PRO A 587 -4.76 34.33 -2.83
C PRO A 587 -6.14 34.06 -2.19
N GLY A 588 -7.20 34.70 -2.67
CA GLY A 588 -8.57 34.53 -2.16
C GLY A 588 -9.37 33.46 -2.90
N VAL A 589 -8.90 32.98 -4.06
CA VAL A 589 -9.68 32.11 -4.92
C VAL A 589 -9.80 30.68 -4.34
N ARG A 590 -11.01 30.12 -4.45
CA ARG A 590 -11.36 28.75 -4.03
C ARG A 590 -12.10 27.99 -5.12
N LEU A 591 -11.84 28.33 -6.37
CA LEU A 591 -12.51 27.74 -7.52
C LEU A 591 -11.53 27.55 -8.68
N LEU A 592 -11.86 26.57 -9.53
CA LEU A 592 -11.11 26.29 -10.74
C LEU A 592 -12.07 25.65 -11.76
N ALA A 593 -11.94 25.99 -13.04
CA ALA A 593 -12.59 25.24 -14.08
C ALA A 593 -11.58 24.85 -15.18
N PHE A 594 -11.86 23.76 -15.88
CA PHE A 594 -11.04 23.31 -17.00
C PHE A 594 -11.86 22.51 -18.00
N THR A 595 -11.43 22.54 -19.26
CA THR A 595 -11.98 21.72 -20.33
C THR A 595 -10.93 20.72 -20.78
N LEU A 596 -11.24 19.43 -20.78
CA LEU A 596 -10.41 18.39 -21.35
C LEU A 596 -10.92 18.07 -22.76
N GLY A 597 -10.07 18.24 -23.77
CA GLY A 597 -10.33 17.76 -25.13
C GLY A 597 -10.27 16.22 -25.18
N GLY A 598 -10.95 15.60 -26.14
CA GLY A 598 -10.87 14.16 -26.35
C GLY A 598 -9.46 13.69 -26.69
N GLU A 599 -9.10 12.47 -26.32
CA GLU A 599 -7.84 11.80 -26.68
C GLU A 599 -8.07 10.73 -27.75
N ALA A 600 -9.16 9.94 -27.60
CA ALA A 600 -9.55 8.95 -28.57
C ALA A 600 -10.43 9.56 -29.67
N SER A 601 -10.40 8.99 -30.88
CA SER A 601 -11.26 9.45 -31.99
C SER A 601 -12.73 9.35 -31.61
N GLY A 602 -13.45 10.47 -31.74
CA GLY A 602 -14.87 10.56 -31.39
C GLY A 602 -15.17 10.70 -29.91
N GLU A 603 -14.17 10.83 -29.06
CA GLU A 603 -14.36 11.07 -27.62
C GLU A 603 -14.91 12.48 -27.38
N SER A 604 -15.89 12.57 -26.49
CA SER A 604 -16.49 13.83 -26.06
C SER A 604 -15.55 14.62 -25.16
N ALA A 605 -15.55 15.95 -25.31
CA ALA A 605 -14.86 16.83 -24.36
C ALA A 605 -15.61 16.86 -23.01
N LEU A 606 -14.85 17.04 -21.94
CA LEU A 606 -15.35 17.23 -20.59
C LEU A 606 -15.07 18.66 -20.12
N HIS A 607 -16.07 19.33 -19.54
CA HIS A 607 -15.87 20.62 -18.87
C HIS A 607 -16.16 20.44 -17.38
N VAL A 608 -15.16 20.72 -16.56
CA VAL A 608 -15.17 20.50 -15.09
C VAL A 608 -15.14 21.86 -14.40
N MET A 609 -16.04 22.06 -13.45
CA MET A 609 -16.14 23.25 -12.62
C MET A 609 -16.05 22.85 -11.15
N LEU A 610 -15.05 23.36 -10.45
CA LEU A 610 -14.80 23.12 -9.03
C LEU A 610 -15.08 24.41 -8.27
N ASN A 611 -16.08 24.42 -7.40
CA ASN A 611 -16.43 25.55 -6.54
C ASN A 611 -16.31 25.14 -5.07
N MET A 612 -15.21 25.50 -4.40
CA MET A 612 -15.01 25.26 -2.96
C MET A 612 -15.30 26.51 -2.12
N ASP A 613 -15.93 27.52 -2.72
CA ASP A 613 -16.43 28.69 -2.00
C ASP A 613 -17.69 28.35 -1.19
N ASP A 614 -18.07 29.19 -0.25
CA ASP A 614 -19.25 29.04 0.61
C ASP A 614 -20.56 29.56 -0.02
N CYS A 615 -20.48 30.02 -1.26
CA CYS A 615 -21.63 30.49 -2.04
C CYS A 615 -21.62 29.93 -3.47
N ALA A 616 -22.77 29.92 -4.09
CA ALA A 616 -22.91 29.53 -5.50
C ALA A 616 -22.14 30.50 -6.42
N ARG A 617 -21.51 29.97 -7.44
CA ARG A 617 -20.73 30.70 -8.44
C ARG A 617 -21.23 30.41 -9.85
N ARG A 618 -21.16 31.42 -10.71
CA ARG A 618 -21.56 31.31 -12.12
C ARG A 618 -20.30 31.19 -12.98
N PHE A 619 -20.25 30.14 -13.78
CA PHE A 619 -19.15 29.86 -14.71
C PHE A 619 -19.62 30.05 -16.15
N ASP A 620 -18.80 30.69 -16.98
CA ASP A 620 -19.01 30.74 -18.43
C ASP A 620 -18.72 29.36 -19.04
N LEU A 621 -19.50 28.96 -20.04
CA LEU A 621 -19.32 27.68 -20.72
C LEU A 621 -18.63 27.88 -22.09
N PRO A 622 -17.68 27.00 -22.48
CA PRO A 622 -17.09 27.03 -23.81
C PRO A 622 -18.16 26.80 -24.89
N VAL A 623 -18.04 27.51 -25.99
CA VAL A 623 -18.92 27.34 -27.16
C VAL A 623 -18.56 26.02 -27.86
N LEU A 624 -19.54 25.23 -28.23
CA LEU A 624 -19.41 23.96 -28.95
C LEU A 624 -20.03 24.09 -30.34
N ASP A 625 -19.27 23.75 -31.38
CA ASP A 625 -19.78 23.69 -32.75
C ASP A 625 -20.66 22.43 -32.96
N GLY A 626 -21.98 22.62 -33.14
CA GLY A 626 -22.93 21.54 -33.45
C GLY A 626 -23.16 20.52 -32.32
N ARG A 627 -22.63 20.75 -31.12
CA ARG A 627 -22.81 19.92 -29.92
C ARG A 627 -23.41 20.73 -28.79
N ARG A 628 -23.81 20.06 -27.70
CA ARG A 628 -24.36 20.67 -26.50
C ARG A 628 -23.71 20.14 -25.26
N TRP A 629 -23.60 20.98 -24.23
CA TRP A 629 -23.18 20.54 -22.90
C TRP A 629 -24.32 19.83 -22.17
N CYS A 630 -24.04 18.66 -21.65
CA CYS A 630 -24.94 17.87 -20.83
C CYS A 630 -24.32 17.61 -19.48
N ARG A 631 -25.04 17.88 -18.39
CA ARG A 631 -24.54 17.67 -17.02
C ARG A 631 -24.52 16.18 -16.69
N ILE A 632 -23.34 15.65 -16.35
CA ILE A 632 -23.16 14.26 -15.98
C ILE A 632 -22.83 14.08 -14.49
N ILE A 633 -22.20 15.07 -13.82
CA ILE A 633 -21.94 15.06 -12.39
C ILE A 633 -22.37 16.40 -11.79
N ASP A 634 -22.96 16.33 -10.59
CA ASP A 634 -23.25 17.49 -9.73
C ASP A 634 -23.28 17.01 -8.27
N THR A 635 -22.19 17.23 -7.56
CA THR A 635 -22.03 16.72 -6.19
C THR A 635 -22.91 17.39 -5.15
N ALA A 636 -23.55 18.51 -5.49
CA ALA A 636 -24.57 19.17 -4.65
C ALA A 636 -25.90 18.40 -4.66
N GLN A 637 -26.13 17.60 -5.68
CA GLN A 637 -27.34 16.80 -5.78
C GLN A 637 -27.25 15.54 -4.92
N GLU A 638 -28.42 15.05 -4.49
CA GLU A 638 -28.52 13.75 -3.83
C GLU A 638 -28.61 12.62 -4.85
N SER A 639 -28.17 11.41 -4.45
CA SER A 639 -28.34 10.21 -5.25
C SER A 639 -29.84 10.02 -5.60
N PRO A 640 -30.17 9.65 -6.85
CA PRO A 640 -29.31 9.25 -7.96
C PRO A 640 -28.89 10.39 -8.90
N ASN A 641 -29.18 11.66 -8.58
CA ASN A 641 -28.97 12.80 -9.47
C ASN A 641 -27.57 13.41 -9.39
N ASP A 642 -26.73 12.95 -8.45
CA ASP A 642 -25.35 13.37 -8.24
C ASP A 642 -24.40 12.94 -9.36
N ILE A 643 -24.65 11.79 -9.99
CA ILE A 643 -24.02 11.31 -11.21
C ILE A 643 -25.05 10.57 -12.07
N VAL A 644 -25.15 10.92 -13.33
CA VAL A 644 -26.13 10.34 -14.24
C VAL A 644 -25.45 9.62 -15.41
N SER A 645 -26.02 8.48 -15.83
CA SER A 645 -25.54 7.76 -17.01
C SER A 645 -25.91 8.49 -18.29
N THR A 646 -25.17 8.22 -19.36
CA THR A 646 -25.25 8.89 -20.67
C THR A 646 -26.66 8.97 -21.32
N LEU A 647 -27.65 8.19 -20.87
CA LEU A 647 -29.01 8.14 -21.44
C LEU A 647 -29.99 9.12 -20.78
N GLN A 648 -29.62 9.83 -19.72
CA GLN A 648 -30.53 10.70 -18.94
C GLN A 648 -30.09 12.17 -18.91
N HIS A 649 -29.26 12.64 -19.87
CA HIS A 649 -28.68 13.96 -19.86
C HIS A 649 -29.69 15.09 -20.08
N ALA A 650 -29.73 16.05 -19.15
CA ALA A 650 -30.34 17.33 -19.38
C ALA A 650 -29.35 18.26 -20.09
N ALA A 651 -29.67 18.65 -21.32
CA ALA A 651 -28.86 19.63 -22.05
C ALA A 651 -28.93 21.01 -21.36
N ILE A 652 -27.80 21.70 -21.29
CA ILE A 652 -27.71 23.07 -20.82
C ILE A 652 -27.85 23.99 -22.04
N GLU A 653 -28.91 24.80 -22.06
CA GLU A 653 -29.19 25.76 -23.15
C GLU A 653 -28.54 27.14 -22.89
N SER A 654 -28.02 27.38 -21.67
CA SER A 654 -27.42 28.63 -21.26
C SER A 654 -25.92 28.67 -21.61
N GLU A 655 -25.39 29.86 -21.89
CA GLU A 655 -23.94 30.12 -22.01
C GLU A 655 -23.20 30.06 -20.67
N THR A 656 -23.89 29.92 -19.56
CA THR A 656 -23.33 29.86 -18.21
C THR A 656 -23.95 28.73 -17.41
N CYS A 657 -23.18 28.20 -16.44
CA CYS A 657 -23.62 27.21 -15.45
C CYS A 657 -23.49 27.78 -14.05
N CYS A 658 -24.52 27.64 -13.23
CA CYS A 658 -24.45 27.96 -11.80
C CYS A 658 -23.99 26.69 -11.06
N VAL A 659 -22.90 26.80 -10.31
CA VAL A 659 -22.32 25.73 -9.49
C VAL A 659 -22.52 26.07 -8.03
N ASP A 660 -23.24 25.24 -7.29
CA ASP A 660 -23.57 25.47 -5.90
C ASP A 660 -22.33 25.56 -5.01
N ALA A 661 -22.47 26.07 -3.80
CA ALA A 661 -21.40 26.14 -2.80
C ALA A 661 -20.81 24.74 -2.55
N ARG A 662 -19.49 24.69 -2.43
CA ARG A 662 -18.78 23.46 -2.06
C ARG A 662 -19.08 22.26 -2.99
N SER A 663 -19.17 22.48 -4.30
CA SER A 663 -19.55 21.41 -5.24
C SER A 663 -18.67 21.33 -6.47
N VAL A 664 -18.76 20.17 -7.12
CA VAL A 664 -18.12 19.82 -8.39
C VAL A 664 -19.24 19.55 -9.41
N VAL A 665 -19.16 20.21 -10.57
CA VAL A 665 -20.04 19.96 -11.70
C VAL A 665 -19.20 19.54 -12.91
N VAL A 666 -19.63 18.48 -13.59
CA VAL A 666 -18.99 18.01 -14.83
C VAL A 666 -20.02 17.97 -15.95
N LEU A 667 -19.64 18.54 -17.06
CA LEU A 667 -20.41 18.53 -18.30
C LEU A 667 -19.68 17.70 -19.36
N GLU A 668 -20.43 16.98 -20.15
CA GLU A 668 -19.94 16.22 -21.31
C GLU A 668 -20.53 16.83 -22.59
N ALA A 669 -19.70 17.01 -23.62
CA ALA A 669 -20.11 17.55 -24.93
C ALA A 669 -20.75 16.44 -25.78
N ILE A 670 -22.05 16.53 -26.06
CA ILE A 670 -22.84 15.54 -26.82
C ILE A 670 -23.40 16.14 -28.12
#